data_5531cf9ec4d2b9f571c39f756931f54a
#
_entry.id   5531cf9ec4d2b9f571c39f756931f54a
#
_cell.length_a   1.000
_cell.length_b   1.000
_cell.length_c   1.000
_cell.angle_alpha   90.00
_cell.angle_beta   90.00
_cell.angle_gamma   90.00
#
_symmetry.space_group_name_H-M   'P 1'
#
loop_
_entity.id
_entity.type
_entity.pdbx_description
1 polymer ?
#
loop_
_entity_poly.entity_id
_entity_poly.type
_entity_poly.pdbx_seq_one_letter_code
_entity_poly.pdbx_strand_id
1 'polypeptide(L)'
;NVTVKNRSQVFGYYDHNMLVMFERVGDHLEKKSEFTPRQRLWYIRCKEVILSTGSIERPIVFGNNDTPGVMLASGAKEYMKVYGVLVGKKPIIFTNNDSAYETAIEFKNNGADPLILDTRKEHMSELVNEAKNKGIEIKFNHAVIRANGYKKVKSADIGELSEDKTEYKNIKKAECDCICVSGFWTPSVHLASQSGNKLKFDNQIDAFVPDKSKQNEFTVGSANGDFTLQNTLNKGFKAGKDISKKINNKEIDIQIPNATEKKHNIHDKFWCAPLPKKIQAKRFVDFQNDVSVTDIEIALREGYRSIEHVKRYTTLGMATDQGRTSNLNGLQLVSNIENKIVPEVGHTTFRPPFTPVTIGTIVGREIGKHFMPTRLTPMHEWHVKNNAVFVDAGAWKRPRYYKIGNETMLQAANREAKNVREKVGICDVTTLGKIDVKGPDAAEFLNRVYTNAWMKLPIGKARYGVMLREDGMVMDDGTTTRISENHYHMTTTTAQAANVLSHLEYYLQIIWPDLNVNVVSTTEQWAGAALAGPKSRDVLEKLFPKSNVSNEALPFMGYQEADLFGVPARIFRISFSGELAYEINVQSDYGMFMWEKMIEIGSEFGIQPYGTEALSTLRIEMGHVAGPELDGRTIPQDVSLDGMVSKKKDFIGKRSLSKLAFSQSDRQKIVGLIPTDRKTSIPEGSHLVIDKNAKLPNPKLGHVSSSCWSVENNNPFSLAILKDGKNMIGKKLFAVSPLKNISIEVEVISSHYVDHEGKRVRS
;
A
#
# COMPACT_ATOMS: atom_id res chain seq x y z
N ASN A 1 17.36 -35.81 -18.62
CA ASN A 1 16.26 -35.69 -17.65
C ASN A 1 15.42 -34.43 -18.00
N VAL A 2 14.12 -34.59 -18.11
CA VAL A 2 13.19 -33.49 -18.36
C VAL A 2 12.32 -33.30 -17.11
N THR A 3 12.23 -32.05 -16.64
CA THR A 3 11.33 -31.68 -15.54
C THR A 3 10.10 -31.02 -16.12
N VAL A 4 8.92 -31.60 -15.88
CA VAL A 4 7.64 -31.03 -16.29
C VAL A 4 6.96 -30.42 -15.06
N LYS A 5 6.56 -29.15 -15.15
CA LYS A 5 5.84 -28.42 -14.11
C LYS A 5 4.40 -28.16 -14.55
N ASN A 6 3.51 -29.03 -14.10
CA ASN A 6 2.07 -28.85 -14.31
C ASN A 6 1.51 -27.74 -13.43
N ARG A 7 0.38 -27.15 -13.80
CA ARG A 7 -0.30 -26.07 -13.09
C ARG A 7 0.64 -24.89 -12.75
N SER A 8 1.59 -24.63 -13.65
CA SER A 8 2.62 -23.61 -13.50
C SER A 8 2.55 -22.61 -14.64
N GLN A 9 2.72 -21.33 -14.34
CA GLN A 9 2.68 -20.28 -15.35
C GLN A 9 3.85 -19.31 -15.16
N VAL A 10 4.63 -19.11 -16.20
CA VAL A 10 5.62 -18.04 -16.28
C VAL A 10 4.86 -16.73 -16.48
N PHE A 11 5.08 -15.75 -15.64
CA PHE A 11 4.40 -14.47 -15.70
C PHE A 11 5.34 -13.27 -15.89
N GLY A 12 6.65 -13.49 -15.87
CA GLY A 12 7.64 -12.47 -16.09
C GLY A 12 8.92 -13.02 -16.69
N TYR A 13 9.51 -12.24 -17.59
CA TYR A 13 10.82 -12.51 -18.17
C TYR A 13 11.72 -11.27 -18.02
N TYR A 14 12.79 -11.44 -17.28
CA TYR A 14 13.69 -10.37 -16.86
C TYR A 14 15.07 -10.54 -17.46
N ASP A 15 15.98 -9.59 -17.19
CA ASP A 15 17.35 -9.62 -17.68
C ASP A 15 18.12 -10.90 -17.27
N HIS A 16 19.17 -11.23 -18.03
CA HIS A 16 20.01 -12.41 -17.82
C HIS A 16 19.26 -13.75 -17.89
N ASN A 17 18.30 -13.87 -18.80
CA ASN A 17 17.47 -15.06 -18.98
C ASN A 17 16.84 -15.54 -17.67
N MET A 18 16.37 -14.61 -16.84
CA MET A 18 15.64 -14.91 -15.62
C MET A 18 14.14 -14.92 -15.88
N LEU A 19 13.51 -16.07 -15.65
CA LEU A 19 12.06 -16.24 -15.72
C LEU A 19 11.50 -16.32 -14.31
N VAL A 20 10.35 -15.75 -14.10
CA VAL A 20 9.59 -15.88 -12.84
C VAL A 20 8.27 -16.61 -13.12
N MET A 21 8.05 -17.68 -12.36
CA MET A 21 6.93 -18.60 -12.55
C MET A 21 6.25 -18.86 -11.21
N PHE A 22 4.93 -18.92 -11.20
CA PHE A 22 4.19 -19.46 -10.07
C PHE A 22 3.67 -20.87 -10.38
N GLU A 23 3.69 -21.73 -9.39
CA GLU A 23 3.19 -23.11 -9.40
C GLU A 23 2.03 -23.22 -8.41
N ARG A 24 0.88 -23.71 -8.83
CA ARG A 24 -0.25 -24.04 -7.94
C ARG A 24 -0.05 -25.43 -7.37
N VAL A 25 0.56 -25.51 -6.18
CA VAL A 25 0.96 -26.77 -5.55
C VAL A 25 -0.21 -27.43 -4.84
N GLY A 26 -0.95 -26.68 -4.03
CA GLY A 26 -2.01 -27.20 -3.17
C GLY A 26 -3.41 -26.60 -3.40
N ASP A 27 -3.56 -25.59 -4.27
CA ASP A 27 -4.85 -24.91 -4.47
C ASP A 27 -5.96 -25.82 -5.00
N HIS A 28 -5.62 -26.88 -5.73
CA HIS A 28 -6.53 -27.84 -6.33
C HIS A 28 -6.85 -29.06 -5.43
N LEU A 29 -6.25 -29.14 -4.24
CA LEU A 29 -6.43 -30.24 -3.30
C LEU A 29 -7.54 -29.92 -2.31
N GLU A 30 -8.52 -30.83 -2.15
CA GLU A 30 -9.56 -30.73 -1.11
C GLU A 30 -8.95 -30.78 0.29
N LYS A 31 -8.03 -31.72 0.50
CA LYS A 31 -7.27 -31.86 1.76
C LYS A 31 -5.79 -31.71 1.47
N LYS A 32 -5.12 -30.87 2.21
CA LYS A 32 -3.67 -30.65 2.13
C LYS A 32 -3.03 -30.80 3.50
N SER A 33 -1.79 -31.30 3.53
CA SER A 33 -1.02 -31.33 4.77
C SER A 33 -0.65 -29.92 5.22
N GLU A 34 -0.38 -29.75 6.51
CA GLU A 34 0.02 -28.47 7.12
C GLU A 34 1.20 -27.81 6.40
N PHE A 35 2.15 -28.60 5.93
CA PHE A 35 3.37 -28.14 5.28
C PHE A 35 3.28 -28.06 3.75
N THR A 36 2.11 -28.34 3.14
CA THR A 36 1.91 -28.19 1.71
C THR A 36 1.62 -26.74 1.36
N PRO A 37 2.50 -26.03 0.64
CA PRO A 37 2.23 -24.66 0.25
C PRO A 37 1.05 -24.61 -0.73
N ARG A 38 0.24 -23.54 -0.70
CA ARG A 38 -0.81 -23.32 -1.70
C ARG A 38 -0.20 -23.10 -3.07
N GLN A 39 0.77 -22.21 -3.14
CA GLN A 39 1.46 -21.81 -4.35
C GLN A 39 2.96 -21.66 -4.06
N ARG A 40 3.76 -21.72 -5.11
CA ARG A 40 5.21 -21.56 -5.02
C ARG A 40 5.69 -20.62 -6.11
N LEU A 41 6.56 -19.69 -5.75
CA LEU A 41 7.26 -18.82 -6.67
C LEU A 41 8.61 -19.45 -7.05
N TRP A 42 8.90 -19.48 -8.34
CA TRP A 42 10.14 -19.97 -8.89
C TRP A 42 10.89 -18.85 -9.58
N TYR A 43 12.14 -18.67 -9.25
CA TYR A 43 13.11 -17.88 -9.99
C TYR A 43 13.97 -18.85 -10.80
N ILE A 44 13.85 -18.80 -12.13
CA ILE A 44 14.48 -19.75 -13.05
C ILE A 44 15.49 -19.01 -13.90
N ARG A 45 16.76 -19.34 -13.77
CA ARG A 45 17.83 -18.84 -14.63
C ARG A 45 18.19 -19.88 -15.68
N CYS A 46 18.10 -19.49 -16.95
CA CYS A 46 18.32 -20.38 -18.08
C CYS A 46 19.52 -19.96 -18.92
N LYS A 47 20.17 -20.93 -19.55
CA LYS A 47 21.15 -20.64 -20.61
C LYS A 47 20.44 -20.22 -21.89
N GLU A 48 19.38 -20.93 -22.26
CA GLU A 48 18.55 -20.72 -23.44
C GLU A 48 17.07 -20.83 -23.06
N VAL A 49 16.21 -20.11 -23.75
CA VAL A 49 14.76 -20.13 -23.55
C VAL A 49 14.06 -20.37 -24.89
N ILE A 50 13.09 -21.28 -24.91
CA ILE A 50 12.14 -21.42 -26.04
C ILE A 50 10.79 -20.93 -25.56
N LEU A 51 10.27 -19.88 -26.19
CA LEU A 51 8.92 -19.38 -25.97
C LEU A 51 7.95 -20.03 -26.96
N SER A 52 7.07 -20.86 -26.46
CA SER A 52 5.96 -21.49 -27.20
C SER A 52 4.61 -21.11 -26.58
N THR A 53 4.43 -19.80 -26.36
CA THR A 53 3.31 -19.23 -25.62
C THR A 53 2.00 -19.19 -26.39
N GLY A 54 2.02 -19.57 -27.66
CA GLY A 54 0.82 -19.68 -28.48
C GLY A 54 0.25 -18.33 -28.91
N SER A 55 -1.04 -18.35 -29.21
CA SER A 55 -1.83 -17.17 -29.59
C SER A 55 -3.17 -17.16 -28.89
N ILE A 56 -3.80 -16.00 -28.86
CA ILE A 56 -5.14 -15.80 -28.27
C ILE A 56 -6.07 -15.28 -29.35
N GLU A 57 -7.29 -15.86 -29.41
CA GLU A 57 -8.33 -15.34 -30.26
C GLU A 57 -8.71 -13.92 -29.84
N ARG A 58 -8.76 -12.99 -30.79
CA ARG A 58 -9.15 -11.60 -30.53
C ARG A 58 -10.64 -11.39 -30.84
N PRO A 59 -11.35 -10.56 -30.06
CA PRO A 59 -12.71 -10.20 -30.35
C PRO A 59 -12.78 -9.18 -31.51
N ILE A 60 -13.93 -9.13 -32.18
CA ILE A 60 -14.37 -7.98 -32.98
C ILE A 60 -15.20 -7.10 -32.04
N VAL A 61 -14.92 -5.80 -32.01
CA VAL A 61 -15.65 -4.83 -31.17
C VAL A 61 -16.97 -4.46 -31.78
N PHE A 62 -18.07 -4.51 -31.01
CA PHE A 62 -19.44 -4.15 -31.49
C PHE A 62 -20.29 -3.64 -30.31
N GLY A 63 -21.51 -3.14 -30.59
CA GLY A 63 -22.35 -2.54 -29.56
C GLY A 63 -22.80 -3.52 -28.46
N ASN A 64 -22.71 -3.14 -27.20
CA ASN A 64 -23.10 -3.93 -26.01
C ASN A 64 -22.43 -5.32 -25.98
N ASN A 65 -21.17 -5.39 -26.40
CA ASN A 65 -20.42 -6.63 -26.48
C ASN A 65 -20.00 -7.18 -25.08
N ASP A 66 -20.35 -6.48 -24.01
CA ASP A 66 -20.24 -6.89 -22.60
C ASP A 66 -21.47 -7.68 -22.09
N THR A 67 -22.51 -7.80 -22.89
CA THR A 67 -23.73 -8.52 -22.49
C THR A 67 -23.43 -10.01 -22.22
N PRO A 68 -23.82 -10.58 -21.05
CA PRO A 68 -23.62 -11.99 -20.76
C PRO A 68 -24.19 -12.91 -21.83
N GLY A 69 -23.36 -13.81 -22.34
CA GLY A 69 -23.65 -14.66 -23.49
C GLY A 69 -22.87 -14.24 -24.75
N VAL A 70 -22.13 -13.11 -24.70
CA VAL A 70 -21.10 -12.79 -25.67
C VAL A 70 -19.80 -13.42 -25.23
N MET A 71 -19.13 -14.18 -26.10
CA MET A 71 -17.87 -14.86 -25.77
C MET A 71 -17.01 -15.10 -27.00
N LEU A 72 -15.76 -15.47 -26.84
CA LEU A 72 -14.90 -15.88 -27.95
C LEU A 72 -15.37 -17.24 -28.54
N ALA A 73 -15.24 -17.41 -29.83
CA ALA A 73 -15.66 -18.63 -30.51
C ALA A 73 -14.84 -19.85 -30.07
N SER A 74 -13.53 -19.69 -29.89
CA SER A 74 -12.68 -20.76 -29.33
C SER A 74 -13.05 -21.13 -27.89
N GLY A 75 -13.46 -20.19 -27.08
CA GLY A 75 -13.93 -20.47 -25.72
C GLY A 75 -15.24 -21.28 -25.72
N ALA A 76 -16.18 -20.95 -26.60
CA ALA A 76 -17.41 -21.75 -26.77
C ALA A 76 -17.10 -23.18 -27.21
N LYS A 77 -16.19 -23.36 -28.18
CA LYS A 77 -15.72 -24.66 -28.65
C LYS A 77 -15.06 -25.47 -27.51
N GLU A 78 -14.25 -24.83 -26.67
CA GLU A 78 -13.64 -25.49 -25.54
C GLU A 78 -14.65 -25.95 -24.48
N TYR A 79 -15.66 -25.13 -24.17
CA TYR A 79 -16.76 -25.55 -23.30
C TYR A 79 -17.45 -26.81 -23.78
N MET A 80 -17.75 -26.91 -25.10
CA MET A 80 -18.37 -28.07 -25.68
C MET A 80 -17.47 -29.31 -25.71
N LYS A 81 -16.19 -29.14 -26.13
CA LYS A 81 -15.28 -30.28 -26.32
C LYS A 81 -14.64 -30.80 -25.06
N VAL A 82 -14.30 -29.93 -24.13
CA VAL A 82 -13.56 -30.31 -22.93
C VAL A 82 -14.50 -30.54 -21.75
N TYR A 83 -15.50 -29.67 -21.61
CA TYR A 83 -16.40 -29.70 -20.44
C TYR A 83 -17.79 -30.29 -20.74
N GLY A 84 -18.11 -30.62 -21.98
CA GLY A 84 -19.42 -31.15 -22.37
C GLY A 84 -20.59 -30.19 -22.16
N VAL A 85 -20.33 -28.88 -22.19
CA VAL A 85 -21.32 -27.82 -21.93
C VAL A 85 -21.69 -27.12 -23.22
N LEU A 86 -22.95 -27.23 -23.62
CA LEU A 86 -23.53 -26.48 -24.75
C LEU A 86 -23.89 -25.07 -24.25
N VAL A 87 -23.16 -24.05 -24.71
CA VAL A 87 -23.27 -22.65 -24.21
C VAL A 87 -24.46 -21.88 -24.80
N GLY A 88 -25.12 -22.41 -25.83
CA GLY A 88 -26.34 -21.85 -26.45
C GLY A 88 -26.96 -22.81 -27.45
N LYS A 89 -28.28 -22.69 -27.69
CA LYS A 89 -29.03 -23.49 -28.71
C LYS A 89 -29.18 -22.78 -30.03
N LYS A 90 -29.16 -21.44 -30.03
CA LYS A 90 -29.24 -20.58 -31.22
C LYS A 90 -28.08 -19.58 -31.23
N PRO A 91 -26.82 -20.04 -31.35
CA PRO A 91 -25.67 -19.15 -31.34
C PRO A 91 -25.54 -18.39 -32.67
N ILE A 92 -25.10 -17.12 -32.56
CA ILE A 92 -24.55 -16.37 -33.70
C ILE A 92 -23.03 -16.49 -33.65
N ILE A 93 -22.42 -16.96 -34.74
CA ILE A 93 -20.94 -16.95 -34.88
C ILE A 93 -20.57 -15.75 -35.73
N PHE A 94 -19.97 -14.75 -35.10
CA PHE A 94 -19.57 -13.50 -35.71
C PHE A 94 -18.08 -13.51 -36.01
N THR A 95 -17.70 -13.50 -37.28
CA THR A 95 -16.31 -13.75 -37.67
C THR A 95 -15.85 -12.98 -38.90
N ASN A 96 -14.53 -12.87 -39.05
CA ASN A 96 -13.81 -12.41 -40.22
C ASN A 96 -12.77 -13.44 -40.73
N ASN A 97 -12.87 -14.70 -40.27
CA ASN A 97 -11.89 -15.75 -40.58
C ASN A 97 -12.49 -17.15 -40.53
N ASP A 98 -11.78 -18.14 -41.12
CA ASP A 98 -12.29 -19.50 -41.21
C ASP A 98 -12.23 -20.30 -39.89
N SER A 99 -11.40 -19.98 -38.96
CA SER A 99 -11.23 -20.80 -37.73
C SER A 99 -12.52 -20.87 -36.88
N ALA A 100 -13.38 -19.85 -36.95
CA ALA A 100 -14.64 -19.84 -36.22
C ALA A 100 -15.69 -20.77 -36.79
N TYR A 101 -15.55 -21.19 -38.06
CA TYR A 101 -16.47 -22.18 -38.69
C TYR A 101 -16.41 -23.53 -37.97
N GLU A 102 -15.25 -23.92 -37.44
CA GLU A 102 -15.14 -25.12 -36.62
C GLU A 102 -16.03 -25.07 -35.38
N THR A 103 -16.17 -23.89 -34.77
CA THR A 103 -17.09 -23.69 -33.64
C THR A 103 -18.54 -23.84 -34.06
N ALA A 104 -18.93 -23.28 -35.21
CA ALA A 104 -20.28 -23.44 -35.72
C ALA A 104 -20.59 -24.91 -36.03
N ILE A 105 -19.65 -25.63 -36.66
CA ILE A 105 -19.76 -27.06 -36.95
C ILE A 105 -19.93 -27.87 -35.65
N GLU A 106 -19.17 -27.52 -34.61
CA GLU A 106 -19.28 -28.18 -33.31
C GLU A 106 -20.65 -27.95 -32.66
N PHE A 107 -21.18 -26.72 -32.72
CA PHE A 107 -22.54 -26.42 -32.25
C PHE A 107 -23.57 -27.28 -32.98
N LYS A 108 -23.46 -27.37 -34.30
CA LYS A 108 -24.40 -28.20 -35.13
C LYS A 108 -24.32 -29.67 -34.79
N ASN A 109 -23.11 -30.19 -34.58
CA ASN A 109 -22.88 -31.58 -34.15
C ASN A 109 -23.53 -31.89 -32.79
N ASN A 110 -23.63 -30.86 -31.90
CA ASN A 110 -24.25 -30.98 -30.58
C ASN A 110 -25.76 -30.57 -30.58
N GLY A 111 -26.40 -30.50 -31.73
CA GLY A 111 -27.87 -30.26 -31.86
C GLY A 111 -28.29 -28.81 -31.69
N ALA A 112 -27.37 -27.85 -31.75
CA ALA A 112 -27.69 -26.41 -31.81
C ALA A 112 -27.95 -25.98 -33.28
N ASP A 113 -28.54 -24.79 -33.42
CA ASP A 113 -28.81 -24.17 -34.72
C ASP A 113 -28.04 -22.87 -34.91
N PRO A 114 -26.75 -22.91 -35.28
CA PRO A 114 -25.89 -21.77 -35.44
C PRO A 114 -26.19 -20.98 -36.72
N LEU A 115 -26.08 -19.64 -36.61
CA LEU A 115 -26.04 -18.69 -37.73
C LEU A 115 -24.63 -18.11 -37.83
N ILE A 116 -23.96 -18.21 -38.99
CA ILE A 116 -22.67 -17.58 -39.23
C ILE A 116 -22.88 -16.21 -39.92
N LEU A 117 -22.29 -15.17 -39.30
CA LEU A 117 -22.15 -13.84 -39.90
C LEU A 117 -20.68 -13.61 -40.19
N ASP A 118 -20.33 -13.64 -41.46
CA ASP A 118 -18.97 -13.45 -41.93
C ASP A 118 -18.85 -12.06 -42.60
N THR A 119 -17.85 -11.27 -42.13
CA THR A 119 -17.64 -9.92 -42.68
C THR A 119 -17.00 -9.90 -44.05
N ARG A 120 -16.53 -11.05 -44.51
CA ARG A 120 -15.89 -11.22 -45.83
C ARG A 120 -16.93 -11.41 -46.93
N LYS A 121 -16.52 -11.11 -48.16
CA LYS A 121 -17.28 -11.48 -49.36
C LYS A 121 -17.37 -13.00 -49.48
N GLU A 122 -18.39 -13.49 -50.18
CA GLU A 122 -18.54 -14.93 -50.38
C GLU A 122 -17.27 -15.55 -50.97
N HIS A 123 -16.83 -16.61 -50.36
CA HIS A 123 -15.65 -17.36 -50.74
C HIS A 123 -15.81 -18.84 -50.45
N MET A 124 -14.91 -19.64 -50.94
CA MET A 124 -14.92 -21.09 -50.76
C MET A 124 -13.69 -21.53 -49.99
N SER A 125 -13.92 -22.32 -48.95
CA SER A 125 -12.89 -23.08 -48.23
C SER A 125 -13.41 -24.41 -47.77
N GLU A 126 -12.57 -25.31 -47.30
CA GLU A 126 -13.01 -26.63 -46.80
C GLU A 126 -14.01 -26.47 -45.66
N LEU A 127 -13.78 -25.56 -44.74
CA LEU A 127 -14.65 -25.31 -43.57
C LEU A 127 -15.98 -24.64 -43.98
N VAL A 128 -15.96 -23.73 -44.92
CA VAL A 128 -17.16 -23.11 -45.46
C VAL A 128 -18.04 -24.20 -46.14
N ASN A 129 -17.43 -25.07 -46.94
CA ASN A 129 -18.14 -26.17 -47.60
C ASN A 129 -18.70 -27.16 -46.57
N GLU A 130 -17.93 -27.53 -45.55
CA GLU A 130 -18.40 -28.41 -44.49
C GLU A 130 -19.60 -27.82 -43.73
N ALA A 131 -19.54 -26.52 -43.42
CA ALA A 131 -20.65 -25.83 -42.76
C ALA A 131 -21.91 -25.80 -43.63
N LYS A 132 -21.77 -25.47 -44.92
CA LYS A 132 -22.90 -25.55 -45.91
C LYS A 132 -23.48 -26.94 -45.99
N ASN A 133 -22.64 -27.97 -46.09
CA ASN A 133 -23.09 -29.38 -46.17
C ASN A 133 -23.83 -29.85 -44.91
N LYS A 134 -23.54 -29.27 -43.76
CA LYS A 134 -24.26 -29.53 -42.50
C LYS A 134 -25.54 -28.69 -42.35
N GLY A 135 -25.90 -27.90 -43.35
CA GLY A 135 -27.11 -27.06 -43.35
C GLY A 135 -26.98 -25.86 -42.35
N ILE A 136 -25.78 -25.34 -42.14
CA ILE A 136 -25.60 -24.14 -41.35
C ILE A 136 -25.85 -22.91 -42.22
N GLU A 137 -26.70 -21.98 -41.78
CA GLU A 137 -26.96 -20.74 -42.48
C GLU A 137 -25.73 -19.81 -42.38
N ILE A 138 -25.24 -19.32 -43.52
CA ILE A 138 -24.09 -18.40 -43.61
C ILE A 138 -24.54 -17.14 -44.34
N LYS A 139 -24.32 -15.99 -43.68
CA LYS A 139 -24.49 -14.66 -44.28
C LYS A 139 -23.13 -14.01 -44.45
N PHE A 140 -22.64 -13.97 -45.66
CA PHE A 140 -21.44 -13.24 -46.03
C PHE A 140 -21.72 -11.74 -46.08
N ASN A 141 -20.67 -10.94 -45.88
CA ASN A 141 -20.74 -9.48 -45.86
C ASN A 141 -21.72 -8.96 -44.80
N HIS A 142 -21.83 -9.68 -43.65
CA HIS A 142 -22.74 -9.32 -42.57
C HIS A 142 -21.96 -9.17 -41.25
N ALA A 143 -22.46 -8.29 -40.38
CA ALA A 143 -21.88 -8.10 -39.04
C ALA A 143 -22.97 -7.98 -37.97
N VAL A 144 -22.60 -8.27 -36.73
CA VAL A 144 -23.34 -7.90 -35.53
C VAL A 144 -23.13 -6.42 -35.28
N ILE A 145 -24.21 -5.64 -35.14
CA ILE A 145 -24.20 -4.21 -34.82
C ILE A 145 -24.17 -4.02 -33.29
N ARG A 146 -25.11 -4.71 -32.60
CA ARG A 146 -25.15 -4.74 -31.12
C ARG A 146 -25.84 -6.00 -30.60
N ALA A 147 -25.46 -6.40 -29.38
CA ALA A 147 -26.21 -7.38 -28.62
C ALA A 147 -27.42 -6.73 -27.92
N ASN A 148 -28.53 -7.48 -27.85
CA ASN A 148 -29.73 -7.07 -27.17
C ASN A 148 -30.06 -8.05 -26.03
N GLY A 149 -30.26 -7.51 -24.84
CA GLY A 149 -30.55 -8.24 -23.60
C GLY A 149 -30.11 -7.43 -22.41
N TYR A 150 -30.37 -7.93 -21.20
CA TYR A 150 -29.90 -7.29 -19.96
C TYR A 150 -29.07 -8.28 -19.11
N LYS A 151 -29.72 -9.34 -18.60
CA LYS A 151 -29.05 -10.40 -17.83
C LYS A 151 -28.36 -11.43 -18.71
N LYS A 152 -28.78 -11.54 -19.96
CA LYS A 152 -28.22 -12.42 -20.99
C LYS A 152 -28.65 -11.94 -22.38
N VAL A 153 -27.89 -12.33 -23.39
CA VAL A 153 -28.25 -12.13 -24.80
C VAL A 153 -29.60 -12.80 -25.11
N LYS A 154 -30.46 -12.09 -25.83
CA LYS A 154 -31.76 -12.60 -26.36
C LYS A 154 -31.88 -12.44 -27.85
N SER A 155 -31.13 -11.52 -28.43
CA SER A 155 -31.10 -11.26 -29.88
C SER A 155 -29.90 -10.37 -30.20
N ALA A 156 -29.60 -10.21 -31.47
CA ALA A 156 -28.64 -9.25 -31.99
C ALA A 156 -29.27 -8.41 -33.11
N ASP A 157 -28.91 -7.14 -33.21
CA ASP A 157 -29.13 -6.38 -34.44
C ASP A 157 -27.99 -6.71 -35.39
N ILE A 158 -28.33 -7.16 -36.57
CA ILE A 158 -27.41 -7.57 -37.63
C ILE A 158 -27.66 -6.78 -38.90
N GLY A 159 -26.65 -6.58 -39.72
CA GLY A 159 -26.78 -5.84 -40.97
C GLY A 159 -25.77 -6.29 -42.01
N GLU A 160 -26.16 -6.10 -43.27
CA GLU A 160 -25.29 -6.28 -44.44
C GLU A 160 -24.34 -5.06 -44.53
N LEU A 161 -23.04 -5.30 -44.61
CA LEU A 161 -22.03 -4.26 -44.70
C LEU A 161 -22.01 -3.62 -46.09
N SER A 162 -21.80 -2.31 -46.16
CA SER A 162 -21.41 -1.59 -47.37
C SER A 162 -20.06 -2.09 -47.91
N GLU A 163 -19.72 -1.74 -49.17
CA GLU A 163 -18.44 -2.19 -49.75
C GLU A 163 -17.21 -1.72 -48.99
N ASP A 164 -17.28 -0.50 -48.47
CA ASP A 164 -16.22 0.11 -47.62
C ASP A 164 -16.34 -0.27 -46.14
N LYS A 165 -17.35 -1.07 -45.79
CA LYS A 165 -17.63 -1.55 -44.42
C LYS A 165 -17.87 -0.44 -43.37
N THR A 166 -18.29 0.74 -43.80
CA THR A 166 -18.55 1.87 -42.90
C THR A 166 -20.03 2.02 -42.51
N GLU A 167 -20.96 1.40 -43.29
CA GLU A 167 -22.39 1.50 -43.09
C GLU A 167 -23.07 0.14 -43.25
N TYR A 168 -24.37 0.09 -42.96
CA TYR A 168 -25.18 -1.11 -43.10
C TYR A 168 -26.37 -0.88 -44.02
N LYS A 169 -26.69 -1.91 -44.81
CA LYS A 169 -27.96 -2.12 -45.49
C LYS A 169 -28.77 -3.14 -44.72
N ASN A 170 -30.11 -3.11 -44.85
CA ASN A 170 -31.03 -4.16 -44.39
C ASN A 170 -30.82 -4.59 -42.91
N ILE A 171 -30.78 -3.61 -41.99
CA ILE A 171 -30.65 -3.92 -40.56
C ILE A 171 -31.85 -4.74 -40.09
N LYS A 172 -31.60 -5.88 -39.45
CA LYS A 172 -32.60 -6.80 -38.93
C LYS A 172 -32.26 -7.25 -37.52
N LYS A 173 -33.27 -7.65 -36.78
CA LYS A 173 -33.12 -8.31 -35.49
C LYS A 173 -33.06 -9.82 -35.69
N ALA A 174 -32.04 -10.49 -35.24
CA ALA A 174 -31.89 -11.93 -35.21
C ALA A 174 -31.99 -12.44 -33.77
N GLU A 175 -32.85 -13.42 -33.53
CA GLU A 175 -32.94 -14.06 -32.22
C GLU A 175 -31.75 -14.98 -32.00
N CYS A 176 -31.14 -14.88 -30.82
CA CYS A 176 -30.03 -15.72 -30.40
C CYS A 176 -29.93 -15.76 -28.88
N ASP A 177 -29.30 -16.79 -28.35
CA ASP A 177 -29.05 -16.96 -26.93
C ASP A 177 -27.54 -16.89 -26.55
N CYS A 178 -26.70 -16.83 -27.59
CA CYS A 178 -25.24 -16.66 -27.45
C CYS A 178 -24.68 -15.98 -28.71
N ILE A 179 -23.63 -15.18 -28.57
CA ILE A 179 -22.86 -14.57 -29.66
C ILE A 179 -21.40 -14.99 -29.48
N CYS A 180 -20.87 -15.78 -30.39
CA CYS A 180 -19.50 -16.26 -30.40
C CYS A 180 -18.67 -15.45 -31.39
N VAL A 181 -17.67 -14.76 -30.95
CA VAL A 181 -16.92 -13.77 -31.74
C VAL A 181 -15.51 -14.28 -32.05
N SER A 182 -15.06 -14.08 -33.27
CA SER A 182 -13.70 -14.37 -33.70
C SER A 182 -13.19 -13.32 -34.67
N GLY A 183 -12.23 -12.51 -34.22
CA GLY A 183 -11.51 -11.51 -35.03
C GLY A 183 -10.11 -11.96 -35.45
N PHE A 184 -9.91 -13.27 -35.58
CA PHE A 184 -8.63 -13.93 -35.84
C PHE A 184 -7.78 -14.11 -34.57
N TRP A 185 -6.49 -14.42 -34.71
CA TRP A 185 -5.59 -14.81 -33.65
C TRP A 185 -4.46 -13.81 -33.48
N THR A 186 -4.13 -13.48 -32.23
CA THR A 186 -3.04 -12.58 -31.84
C THR A 186 -1.92 -13.38 -31.17
N PRO A 187 -0.69 -13.35 -31.67
CA PRO A 187 0.47 -13.96 -31.01
C PRO A 187 0.65 -13.49 -29.58
N SER A 188 0.95 -14.40 -28.64
CA SER A 188 1.22 -14.09 -27.24
C SER A 188 2.66 -13.64 -27.07
N VAL A 189 2.96 -12.38 -27.38
CA VAL A 189 4.31 -11.82 -27.41
C VAL A 189 4.78 -11.20 -26.07
N HIS A 190 3.97 -11.33 -25.00
CA HIS A 190 4.23 -10.66 -23.72
C HIS A 190 5.60 -10.98 -23.14
N LEU A 191 5.97 -12.28 -23.04
CA LEU A 191 7.27 -12.68 -22.51
C LEU A 191 8.42 -12.26 -23.43
N ALA A 192 8.27 -12.40 -24.75
CA ALA A 192 9.26 -11.92 -25.69
C ALA A 192 9.49 -10.40 -25.57
N SER A 193 8.43 -9.63 -25.44
CA SER A 193 8.54 -8.18 -25.21
C SER A 193 9.22 -7.84 -23.86
N GLN A 194 8.90 -8.56 -22.80
CA GLN A 194 9.50 -8.37 -21.47
C GLN A 194 10.98 -8.69 -21.44
N SER A 195 11.45 -9.66 -22.25
CA SER A 195 12.88 -9.96 -22.38
C SER A 195 13.70 -8.85 -23.05
N GLY A 196 13.01 -7.80 -23.51
CA GLY A 196 13.60 -6.65 -24.20
C GLY A 196 13.67 -6.80 -25.72
N ASN A 197 13.00 -7.80 -26.29
CA ASN A 197 12.94 -7.99 -27.74
C ASN A 197 12.13 -6.87 -28.40
N LYS A 198 12.58 -6.49 -29.58
CA LYS A 198 11.76 -5.65 -30.45
C LYS A 198 10.67 -6.50 -31.09
N LEU A 199 9.51 -5.90 -31.24
CA LEU A 199 8.38 -6.47 -31.95
C LEU A 199 8.30 -5.83 -33.35
N LYS A 200 7.94 -6.61 -34.36
CA LYS A 200 7.62 -6.13 -35.69
C LYS A 200 6.16 -6.45 -36.02
N PHE A 201 5.52 -5.58 -36.79
CA PHE A 201 4.18 -5.82 -37.26
C PHE A 201 4.22 -6.68 -38.52
N ASP A 202 3.45 -7.75 -38.52
CA ASP A 202 3.27 -8.63 -39.69
C ASP A 202 1.93 -8.32 -40.35
N ASN A 203 1.98 -7.78 -41.57
CA ASN A 203 0.81 -7.38 -42.34
C ASN A 203 -0.05 -8.56 -42.85
N GLN A 204 0.48 -9.79 -42.83
CA GLN A 204 -0.30 -10.99 -43.28
C GLN A 204 -1.25 -11.45 -42.19
N ILE A 205 -0.87 -11.27 -40.94
CA ILE A 205 -1.68 -11.68 -39.78
C ILE A 205 -2.24 -10.49 -38.98
N ASP A 206 -1.93 -9.26 -39.41
CA ASP A 206 -2.30 -8.00 -38.74
C ASP A 206 -2.02 -8.04 -37.24
N ALA A 207 -0.80 -8.42 -36.86
CA ALA A 207 -0.39 -8.55 -35.46
C ALA A 207 1.12 -8.36 -35.30
N PHE A 208 1.53 -8.07 -34.08
CA PHE A 208 2.94 -8.02 -33.71
C PHE A 208 3.50 -9.43 -33.48
N VAL A 209 4.71 -9.66 -33.97
CA VAL A 209 5.53 -10.85 -33.72
C VAL A 209 6.90 -10.45 -33.21
N PRO A 210 7.64 -11.32 -32.49
CA PRO A 210 9.02 -11.06 -32.11
C PRO A 210 9.91 -10.86 -33.33
N ASP A 211 10.84 -9.90 -33.26
CA ASP A 211 11.82 -9.62 -34.31
C ASP A 211 13.21 -10.07 -33.89
N LYS A 212 13.99 -9.18 -33.24
CA LYS A 212 15.34 -9.48 -32.78
C LYS A 212 15.35 -9.76 -31.29
N SER A 213 15.83 -10.95 -30.94
CA SER A 213 16.01 -11.30 -29.54
C SER A 213 17.19 -10.53 -28.95
N LYS A 214 16.99 -9.93 -27.79
CA LYS A 214 18.04 -9.26 -27.01
C LYS A 214 18.77 -10.24 -26.10
N GLN A 215 18.10 -11.32 -25.71
CA GLN A 215 18.63 -12.37 -24.85
C GLN A 215 18.70 -13.71 -25.61
N ASN A 216 19.18 -14.76 -24.94
CA ASN A 216 19.27 -16.10 -25.52
C ASN A 216 17.90 -16.76 -25.55
N GLU A 217 17.06 -16.39 -26.51
CA GLU A 217 15.71 -16.92 -26.63
C GLU A 217 15.32 -17.18 -28.08
N PHE A 218 14.39 -18.12 -28.25
CA PHE A 218 13.71 -18.46 -29.51
C PHE A 218 12.23 -18.45 -29.30
N THR A 219 11.48 -17.72 -30.11
CA THR A 219 10.01 -17.81 -30.13
C THR A 219 9.55 -18.68 -31.29
N VAL A 220 8.69 -19.65 -31.03
CA VAL A 220 8.20 -20.64 -32.00
C VAL A 220 6.70 -20.79 -31.99
N GLY A 221 6.16 -21.37 -33.08
CA GLY A 221 4.73 -21.63 -33.22
C GLY A 221 3.90 -20.37 -33.41
N SER A 222 2.63 -20.40 -33.01
CA SER A 222 1.71 -19.26 -33.23
C SER A 222 2.10 -18.01 -32.45
N ALA A 223 2.95 -18.11 -31.43
CA ALA A 223 3.56 -16.96 -30.79
C ALA A 223 4.51 -16.19 -31.72
N ASN A 224 5.02 -16.85 -32.77
CA ASN A 224 5.83 -16.26 -33.83
C ASN A 224 5.06 -16.09 -35.17
N GLY A 225 3.74 -16.16 -35.14
CA GLY A 225 2.88 -16.02 -36.31
C GLY A 225 2.71 -17.28 -37.17
N ASP A 226 3.16 -18.45 -36.71
CA ASP A 226 3.02 -19.71 -37.43
C ASP A 226 1.74 -20.42 -37.00
N PHE A 227 0.69 -20.29 -37.76
CA PHE A 227 -0.63 -20.86 -37.43
C PHE A 227 -0.89 -22.25 -38.01
N THR A 228 0.00 -22.79 -38.84
CA THR A 228 -0.11 -24.16 -39.34
C THR A 228 0.67 -25.14 -38.45
N LEU A 229 0.07 -26.33 -38.24
CA LEU A 229 0.68 -27.34 -37.34
C LEU A 229 2.04 -27.80 -37.91
N GLN A 230 2.14 -28.00 -39.23
CA GLN A 230 3.38 -28.43 -39.88
C GLN A 230 4.53 -27.40 -39.68
N ASN A 231 4.22 -26.09 -39.86
CA ASN A 231 5.22 -25.04 -39.64
C ASN A 231 5.64 -24.97 -38.17
N THR A 232 4.67 -25.09 -37.27
CA THR A 232 4.92 -25.13 -35.82
C THR A 232 5.85 -26.26 -35.42
N LEU A 233 5.59 -27.49 -35.96
CA LEU A 233 6.49 -28.63 -35.72
C LEU A 233 7.89 -28.38 -36.28
N ASN A 234 8.00 -27.96 -37.55
CA ASN A 234 9.28 -27.70 -38.21
C ASN A 234 10.14 -26.70 -37.42
N LYS A 235 9.55 -25.57 -36.99
CA LYS A 235 10.28 -24.54 -36.26
C LYS A 235 10.60 -24.97 -34.82
N GLY A 236 9.71 -25.71 -34.16
CA GLY A 236 9.96 -26.25 -32.82
C GLY A 236 11.13 -27.25 -32.82
N PHE A 237 11.13 -28.19 -33.73
CA PHE A 237 12.26 -29.15 -33.89
C PHE A 237 13.56 -28.43 -34.25
N LYS A 238 13.53 -27.45 -35.16
CA LYS A 238 14.70 -26.67 -35.52
C LYS A 238 15.28 -25.94 -34.30
N ALA A 239 14.45 -25.24 -33.52
CA ALA A 239 14.88 -24.54 -32.32
C ALA A 239 15.51 -25.49 -31.30
N GLY A 240 14.88 -26.66 -31.08
CA GLY A 240 15.44 -27.71 -30.21
C GLY A 240 16.78 -28.23 -30.66
N LYS A 241 16.94 -28.48 -31.97
CA LYS A 241 18.22 -28.93 -32.60
C LYS A 241 19.31 -27.86 -32.41
N ASP A 242 19.02 -26.60 -32.71
CA ASP A 242 19.96 -25.47 -32.61
C ASP A 242 20.44 -25.27 -31.15
N ILE A 243 19.56 -25.35 -30.19
CA ILE A 243 19.90 -25.25 -28.77
C ILE A 243 20.71 -26.45 -28.30
N SER A 244 20.32 -27.67 -28.70
CA SER A 244 21.09 -28.88 -28.33
C SER A 244 22.56 -28.81 -28.86
N LYS A 245 22.74 -28.34 -30.10
CA LYS A 245 24.05 -28.09 -30.66
C LYS A 245 24.84 -27.03 -29.87
N LYS A 246 24.16 -25.92 -29.49
CA LYS A 246 24.78 -24.82 -28.74
C LYS A 246 25.18 -25.18 -27.32
N ILE A 247 24.35 -25.97 -26.61
CA ILE A 247 24.59 -26.32 -25.19
C ILE A 247 25.49 -27.57 -25.06
N ASN A 248 25.23 -28.60 -25.85
CA ASN A 248 25.79 -29.94 -25.67
C ASN A 248 26.83 -30.32 -26.73
N ASN A 249 27.07 -29.49 -27.74
CA ASN A 249 27.88 -29.81 -28.93
C ASN A 249 27.43 -31.10 -29.65
N LYS A 250 26.16 -31.47 -29.49
CA LYS A 250 25.58 -32.66 -30.13
C LYS A 250 24.60 -32.27 -31.21
N GLU A 251 24.79 -32.78 -32.38
CA GLU A 251 23.84 -32.70 -33.45
C GLU A 251 22.88 -33.88 -33.33
N ILE A 252 21.58 -33.59 -33.20
CA ILE A 252 20.55 -34.61 -33.08
C ILE A 252 19.76 -34.60 -34.39
N ASP A 253 19.73 -35.76 -35.06
CA ASP A 253 18.90 -35.95 -36.23
C ASP A 253 17.60 -36.63 -35.80
N ILE A 254 16.47 -35.91 -35.94
CA ILE A 254 15.16 -36.38 -35.59
C ILE A 254 14.24 -36.19 -36.79
N GLN A 255 13.55 -37.24 -37.17
CA GLN A 255 12.53 -37.15 -38.22
C GLN A 255 11.32 -36.35 -37.71
N ILE A 256 11.03 -35.26 -38.42
CA ILE A 256 9.87 -34.38 -38.09
C ILE A 256 8.59 -35.07 -38.55
N PRO A 257 7.59 -35.22 -37.68
CA PRO A 257 6.28 -35.79 -38.09
C PRO A 257 5.60 -34.92 -39.16
N ASN A 258 4.99 -35.55 -40.13
CA ASN A 258 4.11 -34.90 -41.11
C ASN A 258 2.71 -34.70 -40.50
N ALA A 259 2.20 -33.48 -40.59
CA ALA A 259 0.86 -33.14 -40.14
C ALA A 259 0.00 -32.71 -41.35
N THR A 260 -1.20 -33.24 -41.41
CA THR A 260 -2.23 -32.79 -42.35
C THR A 260 -3.23 -31.93 -41.59
N GLU A 261 -3.55 -30.77 -42.13
CA GLU A 261 -4.55 -29.87 -41.55
C GLU A 261 -5.36 -29.21 -42.66
N LYS A 262 -6.54 -28.74 -42.30
CA LYS A 262 -7.38 -27.96 -43.21
C LYS A 262 -6.72 -26.60 -43.48
N LYS A 263 -6.70 -26.19 -44.75
CA LYS A 263 -6.21 -24.87 -45.11
C LYS A 263 -7.20 -23.81 -44.67
N HIS A 264 -6.73 -22.86 -43.90
CA HIS A 264 -7.50 -21.67 -43.50
C HIS A 264 -7.22 -20.54 -44.48
N ASN A 265 -8.26 -19.87 -44.96
CA ASN A 265 -8.11 -18.66 -45.74
C ASN A 265 -7.75 -17.47 -44.86
N ILE A 266 -7.12 -16.47 -45.50
CA ILE A 266 -6.69 -15.25 -44.87
C ILE A 266 -7.89 -14.53 -44.25
N HIS A 267 -7.68 -13.97 -43.05
CA HIS A 267 -8.68 -13.16 -42.36
C HIS A 267 -8.86 -11.80 -43.07
N ASP A 268 -9.99 -11.15 -42.77
CA ASP A 268 -10.26 -9.79 -43.23
C ASP A 268 -9.91 -8.76 -42.13
N LYS A 269 -9.57 -7.56 -42.57
CA LYS A 269 -9.27 -6.44 -41.69
C LYS A 269 -10.52 -5.79 -41.13
N PHE A 270 -11.22 -6.46 -40.22
CA PHE A 270 -12.42 -5.95 -39.59
C PHE A 270 -12.30 -6.03 -38.06
N TRP A 271 -12.10 -4.88 -37.42
CA TRP A 271 -11.78 -4.80 -36.01
C TRP A 271 -12.93 -4.31 -35.15
N CYS A 272 -13.75 -3.42 -35.68
CA CYS A 272 -14.83 -2.76 -34.97
C CYS A 272 -16.02 -2.57 -35.92
N ALA A 273 -17.15 -3.06 -35.48
CA ALA A 273 -18.42 -2.85 -36.22
C ALA A 273 -18.83 -1.37 -36.15
N PRO A 274 -19.13 -0.72 -37.28
CA PRO A 274 -19.64 0.64 -37.28
C PRO A 274 -20.95 0.71 -36.48
N LEU A 275 -21.20 1.83 -35.79
CA LEU A 275 -22.41 2.02 -35.02
C LEU A 275 -23.26 3.11 -35.68
N PRO A 276 -24.44 2.78 -36.25
CA PRO A 276 -25.33 3.77 -36.83
C PRO A 276 -25.74 4.84 -35.82
N LYS A 277 -25.79 6.11 -36.22
CA LYS A 277 -26.10 7.26 -35.34
C LYS A 277 -27.40 7.13 -34.54
N LYS A 278 -28.39 6.36 -35.08
CA LYS A 278 -29.67 6.10 -34.40
C LYS A 278 -29.61 4.99 -33.33
N ILE A 279 -28.51 4.24 -33.27
CA ILE A 279 -28.35 3.12 -32.33
C ILE A 279 -27.42 3.55 -31.22
N GLN A 280 -27.94 3.61 -30.00
CA GLN A 280 -27.12 3.86 -28.81
C GLN A 280 -26.62 2.52 -28.24
N ALA A 281 -25.31 2.36 -28.15
CA ALA A 281 -24.65 1.22 -27.51
C ALA A 281 -23.21 1.56 -27.14
N LYS A 282 -22.71 1.02 -26.05
CA LYS A 282 -21.28 1.07 -25.75
C LYS A 282 -20.56 -0.02 -26.52
N ARG A 283 -19.35 0.26 -26.98
CA ARG A 283 -18.45 -0.66 -27.66
C ARG A 283 -17.21 -0.83 -26.83
N PHE A 284 -17.13 -1.88 -26.02
CA PHE A 284 -16.01 -2.13 -25.14
C PHE A 284 -14.82 -2.73 -25.89
N VAL A 285 -13.64 -2.16 -25.64
CA VAL A 285 -12.35 -2.59 -26.18
C VAL A 285 -11.58 -3.39 -25.13
N ASP A 286 -11.62 -2.94 -23.88
CA ASP A 286 -11.01 -3.61 -22.72
C ASP A 286 -12.09 -3.84 -21.66
N PHE A 287 -12.42 -5.12 -21.42
CA PHE A 287 -13.45 -5.50 -20.47
C PHE A 287 -12.99 -5.44 -19.01
N GLN A 288 -11.69 -5.51 -18.73
CA GLN A 288 -11.18 -5.51 -17.36
C GLN A 288 -11.20 -4.11 -16.74
N ASN A 289 -11.04 -3.09 -17.58
CA ASN A 289 -11.02 -1.68 -17.15
C ASN A 289 -12.16 -0.85 -17.78
N ASP A 290 -13.17 -1.51 -18.36
CA ASP A 290 -14.34 -0.86 -18.99
C ASP A 290 -14.00 0.20 -20.05
N VAL A 291 -12.86 0.03 -20.76
CA VAL A 291 -12.46 0.99 -21.79
C VAL A 291 -13.28 0.76 -23.06
N SER A 292 -13.99 1.78 -23.48
CA SER A 292 -14.79 1.77 -24.71
C SER A 292 -14.09 2.50 -25.87
N VAL A 293 -14.64 2.36 -27.05
CA VAL A 293 -14.22 3.13 -28.24
C VAL A 293 -14.30 4.65 -27.97
N THR A 294 -15.36 5.10 -27.29
CA THR A 294 -15.55 6.51 -26.95
C THR A 294 -14.45 7.03 -26.03
N ASP A 295 -13.94 6.24 -25.10
CA ASP A 295 -12.83 6.65 -24.21
C ASP A 295 -11.54 6.87 -25.01
N ILE A 296 -11.27 6.05 -26.02
CA ILE A 296 -10.15 6.22 -26.95
C ILE A 296 -10.33 7.48 -27.78
N GLU A 297 -11.54 7.71 -28.33
CA GLU A 297 -11.89 8.91 -29.08
C GLU A 297 -11.70 10.19 -28.23
N ILE A 298 -12.10 10.16 -26.95
CA ILE A 298 -11.89 11.25 -25.99
C ILE A 298 -10.42 11.50 -25.76
N ALA A 299 -9.63 10.44 -25.48
CA ALA A 299 -8.20 10.56 -25.26
C ALA A 299 -7.48 11.25 -26.43
N LEU A 300 -7.81 10.86 -27.66
CA LEU A 300 -7.25 11.46 -28.87
C LEU A 300 -7.69 12.92 -29.06
N ARG A 301 -8.96 13.24 -28.77
CA ARG A 301 -9.49 14.60 -28.80
C ARG A 301 -8.82 15.51 -27.78
N GLU A 302 -8.50 14.99 -26.57
CA GLU A 302 -7.75 15.69 -25.52
C GLU A 302 -6.26 15.87 -25.86
N GLY A 303 -5.80 15.33 -27.01
CA GLY A 303 -4.45 15.53 -27.51
C GLY A 303 -3.44 14.44 -27.20
N TYR A 304 -3.83 13.32 -26.60
CA TYR A 304 -2.95 12.20 -26.35
C TYR A 304 -2.70 11.40 -27.63
N ARG A 305 -1.56 11.61 -28.30
CA ARG A 305 -1.22 10.98 -29.59
C ARG A 305 -0.40 9.71 -29.46
N SER A 306 0.45 9.60 -28.42
CA SER A 306 1.22 8.40 -28.15
C SER A 306 0.31 7.32 -27.56
N ILE A 307 0.38 6.09 -28.08
CA ILE A 307 -0.40 4.97 -27.55
C ILE A 307 -0.13 4.70 -26.07
N GLU A 308 1.11 4.93 -25.58
CA GLU A 308 1.43 4.82 -24.17
C GLU A 308 0.73 5.88 -23.31
N HIS A 309 0.45 7.06 -23.84
CA HIS A 309 -0.34 8.08 -23.16
C HIS A 309 -1.84 7.79 -23.23
N VAL A 310 -2.35 7.34 -24.39
CA VAL A 310 -3.73 6.87 -24.53
C VAL A 310 -3.99 5.73 -23.53
N LYS A 311 -3.07 4.76 -23.44
CA LYS A 311 -3.12 3.67 -22.45
C LYS A 311 -3.24 4.19 -21.01
N ARG A 312 -2.43 5.18 -20.60
CA ARG A 312 -2.48 5.72 -19.24
C ARG A 312 -3.72 6.56 -18.97
N TYR A 313 -4.19 7.29 -19.95
CA TYR A 313 -5.40 8.10 -19.82
C TYR A 313 -6.66 7.24 -19.70
N THR A 314 -6.77 6.19 -20.52
CA THR A 314 -7.95 5.31 -20.60
C THR A 314 -7.86 4.06 -19.72
N THR A 315 -6.68 3.72 -19.22
CA THR A 315 -6.34 2.42 -18.60
C THR A 315 -6.37 1.21 -19.56
N LEU A 316 -6.41 1.43 -20.87
CA LEU A 316 -6.36 0.37 -21.88
C LEU A 316 -5.18 -0.57 -21.68
N GLY A 317 -5.45 -1.87 -21.50
CA GLY A 317 -4.41 -2.88 -21.35
C GLY A 317 -3.55 -2.76 -20.09
N MET A 318 -4.04 -2.07 -19.06
CA MET A 318 -3.32 -1.92 -17.76
C MET A 318 -3.74 -2.97 -16.74
N ALA A 319 -4.73 -3.78 -17.02
CA ALA A 319 -5.18 -4.82 -16.10
C ALA A 319 -4.23 -6.03 -16.08
N THR A 320 -4.60 -7.06 -15.32
CA THR A 320 -3.75 -8.23 -15.03
C THR A 320 -3.37 -9.06 -16.25
N ASP A 321 -4.13 -8.98 -17.35
CA ASP A 321 -3.81 -9.65 -18.62
C ASP A 321 -2.89 -8.82 -19.52
N GLN A 322 -2.59 -7.58 -19.14
CA GLN A 322 -1.79 -6.61 -19.91
C GLN A 322 -2.28 -6.46 -21.36
N GLY A 323 -3.60 -6.45 -21.54
CA GLY A 323 -4.25 -6.17 -22.82
C GLY A 323 -4.16 -7.30 -23.86
N ARG A 324 -4.13 -8.55 -23.44
CA ARG A 324 -4.06 -9.71 -24.34
C ARG A 324 -5.13 -9.71 -25.44
N THR A 325 -6.35 -9.33 -25.07
CA THR A 325 -7.50 -9.28 -25.98
C THR A 325 -7.85 -7.88 -26.45
N SER A 326 -7.28 -6.82 -25.85
CA SER A 326 -7.67 -5.43 -26.06
C SER A 326 -6.64 -4.57 -26.78
N ASN A 327 -5.33 -4.76 -26.51
CA ASN A 327 -4.29 -3.85 -27.00
C ASN A 327 -4.29 -3.69 -28.52
N LEU A 328 -4.37 -4.80 -29.27
CA LEU A 328 -4.31 -4.73 -30.72
C LEU A 328 -5.56 -4.07 -31.33
N ASN A 329 -6.74 -4.33 -30.74
CA ASN A 329 -7.98 -3.63 -31.13
C ASN A 329 -7.89 -2.14 -30.83
N GLY A 330 -7.34 -1.76 -29.67
CA GLY A 330 -7.11 -0.36 -29.33
C GLY A 330 -6.14 0.34 -30.26
N LEU A 331 -5.01 -0.32 -30.59
CA LEU A 331 -4.03 0.18 -31.56
C LEU A 331 -4.65 0.42 -32.93
N GLN A 332 -5.47 -0.52 -33.42
CA GLN A 332 -6.15 -0.39 -34.70
C GLN A 332 -7.16 0.75 -34.69
N LEU A 333 -7.90 0.93 -33.60
CA LEU A 333 -8.81 2.07 -33.45
C LEU A 333 -8.06 3.41 -33.50
N VAL A 334 -6.96 3.53 -32.79
CA VAL A 334 -6.11 4.74 -32.85
C VAL A 334 -5.56 4.95 -34.25
N SER A 335 -5.10 3.88 -34.91
CA SER A 335 -4.63 3.90 -36.29
C SER A 335 -5.70 4.45 -37.26
N ASN A 336 -6.92 3.95 -37.17
CA ASN A 336 -8.04 4.38 -38.02
C ASN A 336 -8.43 5.85 -37.75
N ILE A 337 -8.50 6.29 -36.49
CA ILE A 337 -8.90 7.66 -36.12
C ILE A 337 -7.81 8.67 -36.53
N GLU A 338 -6.55 8.31 -36.39
CA GLU A 338 -5.41 9.18 -36.74
C GLU A 338 -4.98 9.10 -38.20
N ASN A 339 -5.62 8.25 -39.02
CA ASN A 339 -5.22 7.97 -40.40
C ASN A 339 -3.74 7.54 -40.52
N LYS A 340 -3.30 6.69 -39.62
CA LYS A 340 -1.93 6.11 -39.57
C LYS A 340 -2.00 4.60 -39.76
N ILE A 341 -0.89 3.99 -40.10
CA ILE A 341 -0.77 2.53 -40.03
C ILE A 341 -0.36 2.10 -38.62
N VAL A 342 -0.73 0.89 -38.20
CA VAL A 342 -0.45 0.38 -36.83
C VAL A 342 1.04 0.46 -36.46
N PRO A 343 2.02 0.17 -37.34
CA PRO A 343 3.43 0.39 -37.03
C PRO A 343 3.82 1.81 -36.64
N GLU A 344 3.13 2.82 -37.18
CA GLU A 344 3.37 4.24 -36.85
C GLU A 344 2.76 4.62 -35.50
N VAL A 345 1.66 3.98 -35.12
CA VAL A 345 1.06 4.12 -33.78
C VAL A 345 1.98 3.50 -32.73
N GLY A 346 2.69 2.43 -33.10
CA GLY A 346 3.59 1.69 -32.23
C GLY A 346 2.89 0.57 -31.46
N HIS A 347 3.47 0.18 -30.35
CA HIS A 347 2.89 -0.83 -29.45
C HIS A 347 3.07 -0.43 -27.99
N THR A 348 2.24 -0.99 -27.12
CA THR A 348 2.34 -0.77 -25.68
C THR A 348 3.36 -1.70 -25.03
N THR A 349 4.01 -1.23 -23.96
CA THR A 349 4.92 -2.07 -23.17
C THR A 349 4.11 -3.03 -22.29
N PHE A 350 4.47 -4.30 -22.32
CA PHE A 350 3.87 -5.34 -21.48
C PHE A 350 4.67 -5.48 -20.20
N ARG A 351 4.06 -5.16 -19.05
CA ARG A 351 4.69 -5.25 -17.75
C ARG A 351 4.38 -6.58 -17.06
N PRO A 352 5.35 -7.19 -16.36
CA PRO A 352 5.05 -8.31 -15.49
C PRO A 352 4.28 -7.85 -14.22
N PRO A 353 3.35 -8.67 -13.70
CA PRO A 353 2.84 -9.91 -14.30
C PRO A 353 1.82 -9.63 -15.42
N PHE A 354 1.76 -10.47 -16.44
CA PHE A 354 0.74 -10.40 -17.49
C PHE A 354 -0.39 -11.43 -17.31
N THR A 355 -0.44 -12.04 -16.15
CA THR A 355 -1.46 -12.97 -15.67
C THR A 355 -1.65 -12.77 -14.18
N PRO A 356 -2.85 -13.05 -13.61
CA PRO A 356 -3.08 -12.88 -12.18
C PRO A 356 -2.13 -13.71 -11.34
N VAL A 357 -1.39 -13.04 -10.44
CA VAL A 357 -0.51 -13.65 -9.44
C VAL A 357 -0.97 -13.18 -8.07
N THR A 358 -1.13 -14.08 -7.13
CA THR A 358 -1.55 -13.71 -5.79
C THR A 358 -0.41 -13.00 -5.04
N ILE A 359 -0.76 -11.97 -4.28
CA ILE A 359 0.21 -11.26 -3.42
C ILE A 359 0.92 -12.24 -2.49
N GLY A 360 0.20 -13.23 -1.93
CA GLY A 360 0.77 -14.25 -1.06
C GLY A 360 1.86 -15.10 -1.72
N THR A 361 1.78 -15.36 -3.04
CA THR A 361 2.83 -16.06 -3.78
C THR A 361 4.12 -15.22 -3.87
N ILE A 362 3.97 -13.91 -4.08
CA ILE A 362 5.11 -12.98 -4.19
C ILE A 362 5.75 -12.78 -2.81
N VAL A 363 4.95 -12.54 -1.78
CA VAL A 363 5.40 -12.32 -0.40
C VAL A 363 6.04 -13.59 0.19
N GLY A 364 5.55 -14.77 -0.17
CA GLY A 364 6.11 -16.05 0.29
C GLY A 364 6.00 -16.23 1.80
N ARG A 365 7.14 -16.29 2.49
CA ARG A 365 7.22 -16.46 3.94
C ARG A 365 7.13 -15.18 4.74
N GLU A 366 7.22 -14.03 4.09
CA GLU A 366 7.18 -12.70 4.69
C GLU A 366 5.75 -12.30 5.08
N ILE A 367 5.11 -13.12 5.94
CA ILE A 367 3.72 -12.92 6.42
C ILE A 367 3.67 -12.91 7.94
N GLY A 368 2.63 -12.31 8.49
CA GLY A 368 2.39 -12.23 9.93
C GLY A 368 3.59 -11.61 10.66
N LYS A 369 4.15 -12.31 11.65
CA LYS A 369 5.31 -11.84 12.42
C LYS A 369 6.60 -11.67 11.61
N HIS A 370 6.73 -12.33 10.47
CA HIS A 370 7.88 -12.14 9.57
C HIS A 370 7.75 -10.87 8.72
N PHE A 371 6.53 -10.47 8.40
CA PHE A 371 6.24 -9.20 7.70
C PHE A 371 6.19 -8.02 8.67
N MET A 372 5.53 -8.20 9.83
CA MET A 372 5.49 -7.23 10.92
C MET A 372 6.17 -7.84 12.15
N PRO A 373 7.50 -7.66 12.29
CA PRO A 373 8.21 -8.18 13.45
C PRO A 373 7.68 -7.53 14.72
N THR A 374 7.44 -8.34 15.74
CA THR A 374 7.09 -7.86 17.07
C THR A 374 8.36 -7.67 17.87
N ARG A 375 8.55 -6.48 18.43
CA ARG A 375 9.65 -6.15 19.35
C ARG A 375 9.13 -6.18 20.78
N LEU A 376 9.86 -6.84 21.64
CA LEU A 376 9.52 -7.01 23.04
C LEU A 376 10.59 -6.33 23.92
N THR A 377 10.17 -5.71 25.02
CA THR A 377 11.09 -5.17 26.00
C THR A 377 11.67 -6.30 26.84
N PRO A 378 12.85 -6.11 27.50
CA PRO A 378 13.39 -7.13 28.39
C PRO A 378 12.45 -7.52 29.55
N MET A 379 11.56 -6.63 29.95
CA MET A 379 10.57 -6.85 31.02
C MET A 379 9.27 -7.47 30.55
N HIS A 380 9.13 -7.78 29.27
CA HIS A 380 7.85 -8.24 28.67
C HIS A 380 7.22 -9.43 29.42
N GLU A 381 8.00 -10.43 29.76
CA GLU A 381 7.49 -11.61 30.48
C GLU A 381 6.93 -11.28 31.86
N TRP A 382 7.55 -10.32 32.56
CA TRP A 382 7.02 -9.83 33.84
C TRP A 382 5.67 -9.16 33.65
N HIS A 383 5.54 -8.32 32.62
CA HIS A 383 4.28 -7.65 32.29
C HIS A 383 3.17 -8.66 31.99
N VAL A 384 3.48 -9.70 31.19
CA VAL A 384 2.50 -10.78 30.90
C VAL A 384 2.06 -11.49 32.19
N LYS A 385 2.99 -11.87 33.07
CA LYS A 385 2.70 -12.54 34.34
C LYS A 385 1.87 -11.67 35.29
N ASN A 386 1.94 -10.35 35.13
CA ASN A 386 1.20 -9.36 35.94
C ASN A 386 -0.04 -8.80 35.24
N ASN A 387 -0.63 -9.56 34.31
CA ASN A 387 -1.88 -9.25 33.63
C ASN A 387 -1.88 -7.92 32.85
N ALA A 388 -0.74 -7.53 32.28
CA ALA A 388 -0.69 -6.40 31.39
C ALA A 388 -1.49 -6.65 30.13
N VAL A 389 -2.33 -5.71 29.73
CA VAL A 389 -2.93 -5.63 28.40
C VAL A 389 -2.01 -4.76 27.54
N PHE A 390 -1.67 -5.23 26.33
CA PHE A 390 -0.68 -4.57 25.50
C PHE A 390 -1.31 -3.72 24.39
N VAL A 391 -0.55 -2.71 23.94
CA VAL A 391 -0.81 -1.91 22.74
C VAL A 391 0.43 -1.90 21.86
N ASP A 392 0.21 -1.83 20.56
CA ASP A 392 1.30 -1.70 19.57
C ASP A 392 1.73 -0.22 19.46
N ALA A 393 3.04 0.03 19.67
CA ALA A 393 3.69 1.31 19.42
C ALA A 393 4.78 1.08 18.36
N GLY A 394 4.43 1.27 17.09
CA GLY A 394 5.23 0.76 15.98
C GLY A 394 5.29 -0.77 16.03
N ALA A 395 6.50 -1.33 16.04
CA ALA A 395 6.71 -2.78 16.19
C ALA A 395 6.73 -3.25 17.65
N TRP A 396 6.75 -2.35 18.61
CA TRP A 396 6.89 -2.69 20.02
C TRP A 396 5.56 -3.01 20.69
N LYS A 397 5.54 -4.03 21.57
CA LYS A 397 4.45 -4.27 22.51
C LYS A 397 4.72 -3.45 23.78
N ARG A 398 3.81 -2.54 24.11
CA ARG A 398 3.87 -1.76 25.37
C ARG A 398 2.72 -2.13 26.29
N PRO A 399 2.93 -2.21 27.62
CA PRO A 399 1.84 -2.30 28.59
C PRO A 399 0.88 -1.11 28.42
N ARG A 400 -0.37 -1.40 28.13
CA ARG A 400 -1.43 -0.41 27.98
C ARG A 400 -2.02 -0.06 29.34
N TYR A 401 -2.36 -1.08 30.10
CA TYR A 401 -2.77 -1.02 31.51
C TYR A 401 -2.62 -2.40 32.14
N TYR A 402 -2.67 -2.48 33.47
CA TYR A 402 -2.58 -3.73 34.22
C TYR A 402 -3.95 -4.04 34.82
N LYS A 403 -4.57 -5.14 34.37
CA LYS A 403 -5.93 -5.51 34.73
C LYS A 403 -6.01 -6.16 36.11
N ILE A 404 -6.90 -5.66 36.97
CA ILE A 404 -7.25 -6.27 38.26
C ILE A 404 -8.72 -6.67 38.23
N GLY A 405 -8.99 -7.98 38.41
CA GLY A 405 -10.36 -8.48 38.38
C GLY A 405 -11.11 -8.17 37.08
N ASN A 406 -12.33 -7.62 37.20
CA ASN A 406 -13.19 -7.28 36.05
C ASN A 406 -13.21 -5.78 35.71
N GLU A 407 -12.21 -5.01 36.16
CA GLU A 407 -12.15 -3.59 35.83
C GLU A 407 -12.03 -3.33 34.33
N THR A 408 -12.67 -2.24 33.88
CA THR A 408 -12.52 -1.73 32.53
C THR A 408 -11.16 -1.04 32.37
N MET A 409 -10.73 -0.81 31.11
CA MET A 409 -9.52 -0.06 30.80
C MET A 409 -9.47 1.31 31.49
N LEU A 410 -10.59 2.05 31.48
CA LEU A 410 -10.66 3.38 32.10
C LEU A 410 -10.52 3.30 33.63
N GLN A 411 -11.12 2.30 34.27
CA GLN A 411 -10.98 2.09 35.70
C GLN A 411 -9.54 1.74 36.08
N ALA A 412 -8.90 0.85 35.31
CA ALA A 412 -7.49 0.49 35.50
C ALA A 412 -6.59 1.71 35.34
N ALA A 413 -6.73 2.44 34.23
CA ALA A 413 -5.93 3.65 33.95
C ALA A 413 -6.09 4.71 35.05
N ASN A 414 -7.31 4.94 35.54
CA ASN A 414 -7.56 5.90 36.61
C ASN A 414 -6.95 5.45 37.94
N ARG A 415 -7.03 4.16 38.29
CA ARG A 415 -6.40 3.59 39.48
C ARG A 415 -4.88 3.75 39.43
N GLU A 416 -4.28 3.41 38.29
CA GLU A 416 -2.84 3.54 38.08
C GLU A 416 -2.39 5.01 38.14
N ALA A 417 -3.08 5.92 37.44
CA ALA A 417 -2.76 7.34 37.46
C ALA A 417 -2.90 7.94 38.87
N LYS A 418 -3.95 7.53 39.62
CA LYS A 418 -4.14 7.95 41.01
C LYS A 418 -2.98 7.48 41.90
N ASN A 419 -2.51 6.24 41.74
CA ASN A 419 -1.36 5.75 42.50
C ASN A 419 -0.09 6.57 42.23
N VAL A 420 0.13 6.99 40.97
CA VAL A 420 1.24 7.88 40.59
C VAL A 420 1.14 9.24 41.30
N ARG A 421 -0.08 9.82 41.35
CA ARG A 421 -0.33 11.13 42.01
C ARG A 421 -0.14 11.06 43.52
N GLU A 422 -0.54 9.98 44.17
CA GLU A 422 -0.57 9.87 45.64
C GLU A 422 0.67 9.19 46.23
N LYS A 423 1.31 8.29 45.46
CA LYS A 423 2.40 7.44 45.96
C LYS A 423 3.59 7.42 44.98
N VAL A 424 3.75 6.29 44.28
CA VAL A 424 4.77 6.08 43.27
C VAL A 424 4.34 5.03 42.25
N GLY A 425 4.61 5.28 40.98
CA GLY A 425 4.37 4.34 39.89
C GLY A 425 5.64 4.06 39.10
N ILE A 426 5.67 2.91 38.45
CA ILE A 426 6.75 2.51 37.53
C ILE A 426 6.18 2.19 36.14
N CYS A 427 6.79 2.74 35.08
CA CYS A 427 6.39 2.52 33.69
C CYS A 427 7.56 2.06 32.84
N ASP A 428 7.34 1.07 32.00
CA ASP A 428 8.34 0.63 31.01
C ASP A 428 8.43 1.66 29.87
N VAL A 429 9.55 2.37 29.79
CA VAL A 429 9.88 3.35 28.76
C VAL A 429 11.02 2.91 27.85
N THR A 430 11.35 1.63 27.87
CA THR A 430 12.41 1.02 27.03
C THR A 430 12.23 1.31 25.56
N THR A 431 11.00 1.47 25.10
CA THR A 431 10.68 1.61 23.67
C THR A 431 10.94 3.00 23.09
N LEU A 432 11.20 4.01 23.94
CA LEU A 432 11.61 5.33 23.46
C LEU A 432 12.86 5.20 22.59
N GLY A 433 12.89 5.89 21.47
CA GLY A 433 14.08 5.92 20.63
C GLY A 433 15.25 6.52 21.42
N LYS A 434 16.41 5.91 21.35
CA LYS A 434 17.66 6.37 21.98
C LYS A 434 18.74 6.46 20.92
N ILE A 435 19.32 7.63 20.77
CA ILE A 435 20.37 7.90 19.78
C ILE A 435 21.54 8.58 20.49
N ASP A 436 22.72 8.00 20.37
CA ASP A 436 23.96 8.63 20.82
C ASP A 436 24.53 9.48 19.67
N VAL A 437 24.87 10.73 19.98
CA VAL A 437 25.49 11.69 19.08
C VAL A 437 26.87 12.02 19.63
N LYS A 438 27.93 11.66 18.91
CA LYS A 438 29.32 11.80 19.35
C LYS A 438 30.17 12.50 18.31
N GLY A 439 31.06 13.34 18.76
CA GLY A 439 32.03 14.05 17.93
C GLY A 439 32.29 15.47 18.41
N PRO A 440 33.42 16.08 18.00
CA PRO A 440 33.73 17.44 18.37
C PRO A 440 32.68 18.47 17.97
N ASP A 441 31.97 18.22 16.87
CA ASP A 441 30.93 19.11 16.35
C ASP A 441 29.51 18.70 16.79
N ALA A 442 29.37 17.76 17.72
CA ALA A 442 28.05 17.25 18.16
C ALA A 442 27.14 18.37 18.72
N ALA A 443 27.69 19.31 19.48
CA ALA A 443 26.95 20.46 20.01
C ALA A 443 26.42 21.36 18.88
N GLU A 444 27.24 21.65 17.88
CA GLU A 444 26.88 22.48 16.73
C GLU A 444 25.81 21.75 15.87
N PHE A 445 25.99 20.47 15.61
CA PHE A 445 25.02 19.66 14.88
C PHE A 445 23.64 19.71 15.54
N LEU A 446 23.55 19.38 16.84
CA LEU A 446 22.32 19.46 17.61
C LEU A 446 21.72 20.87 17.62
N ASN A 447 22.61 21.89 17.66
CA ASN A 447 22.17 23.28 17.60
C ASN A 447 21.51 23.65 16.24
N ARG A 448 21.90 23.02 15.14
CA ARG A 448 21.26 23.21 13.83
C ARG A 448 19.98 22.40 13.69
N VAL A 449 19.92 21.21 14.29
CA VAL A 449 18.75 20.31 14.21
C VAL A 449 17.58 20.85 15.05
N TYR A 450 17.82 21.21 16.30
CA TYR A 450 16.77 21.62 17.23
C TYR A 450 16.45 23.12 17.16
N THR A 451 15.21 23.47 17.49
CA THR A 451 14.76 24.88 17.55
C THR A 451 15.43 25.69 18.65
N ASN A 452 15.81 25.07 19.76
CA ASN A 452 16.45 25.69 20.92
C ASN A 452 17.98 25.48 20.92
N ALA A 453 18.70 26.16 21.84
CA ALA A 453 20.16 26.23 21.84
C ALA A 453 20.84 25.07 22.57
N TRP A 454 21.94 24.53 22.00
CA TRP A 454 22.65 23.35 22.53
C TRP A 454 24.13 23.61 22.87
N MET A 455 24.77 24.64 22.25
CA MET A 455 26.21 24.93 22.42
C MET A 455 26.65 25.06 23.87
N LYS A 456 25.81 25.64 24.73
CA LYS A 456 26.09 25.92 26.14
C LYS A 456 25.36 25.00 27.11
N LEU A 457 24.89 23.83 26.68
CA LEU A 457 24.31 22.85 27.59
C LEU A 457 25.42 22.29 28.49
N PRO A 458 25.33 22.41 29.84
CA PRO A 458 26.35 21.86 30.72
C PRO A 458 26.41 20.33 30.67
N ILE A 459 27.56 19.75 30.91
CA ILE A 459 27.72 18.30 31.12
C ILE A 459 26.85 17.89 32.33
N GLY A 460 26.23 16.72 32.28
CA GLY A 460 25.32 16.25 33.33
C GLY A 460 23.93 16.91 33.31
N LYS A 461 23.59 17.64 32.25
CA LYS A 461 22.28 18.26 32.08
C LYS A 461 21.55 17.75 30.84
N ALA A 462 20.26 17.53 31.00
CA ALA A 462 19.33 17.28 29.92
C ALA A 462 18.61 18.57 29.47
N ARG A 463 18.12 18.58 28.28
CA ARG A 463 17.24 19.63 27.75
C ARG A 463 16.17 19.02 26.87
N TYR A 464 14.93 19.45 27.07
CA TYR A 464 13.85 19.12 26.13
C TYR A 464 14.03 19.93 24.85
N GLY A 465 13.92 19.27 23.71
CA GLY A 465 14.13 19.83 22.37
C GLY A 465 12.98 19.53 21.44
N VAL A 466 12.75 20.42 20.48
CA VAL A 466 11.77 20.28 19.42
C VAL A 466 12.49 20.33 18.07
N MET A 467 12.25 19.31 17.25
CA MET A 467 12.74 19.22 15.87
C MET A 467 11.64 19.60 14.90
N LEU A 468 11.99 20.33 13.86
CA LEU A 468 11.08 20.68 12.77
C LEU A 468 11.50 20.00 11.47
N ARG A 469 10.52 19.78 10.61
CA ARG A 469 10.77 19.58 9.19
C ARG A 469 11.11 20.92 8.53
N GLU A 470 11.63 20.88 7.33
CA GLU A 470 11.98 22.07 6.54
C GLU A 470 10.77 22.98 6.27
N ASP A 471 9.55 22.44 6.25
CA ASP A 471 8.30 23.20 6.09
C ASP A 471 7.86 23.96 7.35
N GLY A 472 8.57 23.78 8.49
CA GLY A 472 8.31 24.41 9.78
C GLY A 472 7.35 23.65 10.70
N MET A 473 6.83 22.51 10.26
CA MET A 473 5.99 21.63 11.10
C MET A 473 6.85 20.84 12.09
N VAL A 474 6.30 20.57 13.27
CA VAL A 474 6.97 19.72 14.25
C VAL A 474 7.15 18.32 13.69
N MET A 475 8.37 17.81 13.73
CA MET A 475 8.74 16.46 13.31
C MET A 475 8.72 15.48 14.48
N ASP A 476 9.41 15.83 15.56
CA ASP A 476 9.48 15.06 16.80
C ASP A 476 9.96 15.95 17.94
N ASP A 477 9.84 15.43 19.15
CA ASP A 477 10.31 16.05 20.37
C ASP A 477 10.98 15.02 21.28
N GLY A 478 11.76 15.48 22.21
CA GLY A 478 12.43 14.58 23.16
C GLY A 478 13.45 15.29 24.03
N THR A 479 14.10 14.53 24.90
CA THR A 479 15.18 15.06 25.74
C THR A 479 16.53 14.67 25.17
N THR A 480 17.48 15.60 25.26
CA THR A 480 18.88 15.32 24.92
C THR A 480 19.75 15.71 26.10
N THR A 481 20.56 14.76 26.55
CA THR A 481 21.45 14.92 27.71
C THR A 481 22.90 15.01 27.25
N ARG A 482 23.67 15.98 27.75
CA ARG A 482 25.11 16.04 27.53
C ARG A 482 25.81 15.15 28.55
N ILE A 483 26.27 13.99 28.11
CA ILE A 483 26.94 12.98 28.93
C ILE A 483 28.39 13.38 29.21
N SER A 484 29.09 13.84 28.17
CA SER A 484 30.47 14.36 28.27
C SER A 484 30.66 15.50 27.27
N GLU A 485 31.88 16.02 27.15
CA GLU A 485 32.15 17.14 26.26
C GLU A 485 31.64 16.96 24.86
N ASN A 486 31.88 15.79 24.25
CA ASN A 486 31.58 15.47 22.88
C ASN A 486 30.57 14.29 22.72
N HIS A 487 29.80 13.98 23.77
CA HIS A 487 28.83 12.90 23.80
C HIS A 487 27.48 13.38 24.30
N TYR A 488 26.46 13.22 23.45
CA TYR A 488 25.07 13.50 23.78
C TYR A 488 24.24 12.24 23.61
N HIS A 489 23.30 12.04 24.53
CA HIS A 489 22.30 10.98 24.48
C HIS A 489 20.94 11.63 24.30
N MET A 490 20.31 11.38 23.17
CA MET A 490 18.99 11.92 22.85
C MET A 490 17.92 10.83 22.85
N THR A 491 16.72 11.22 23.30
CA THR A 491 15.53 10.38 23.21
C THR A 491 14.58 10.94 22.17
N THR A 492 13.76 10.06 21.56
CA THR A 492 12.73 10.39 20.59
C THR A 492 11.43 9.65 20.94
N THR A 493 10.32 10.04 20.34
CA THR A 493 9.11 9.22 20.48
C THR A 493 9.35 7.83 19.89
N THR A 494 8.69 6.80 20.45
CA THR A 494 8.85 5.40 20.02
C THR A 494 8.63 5.22 18.53
N ALA A 495 7.55 5.82 17.99
CA ALA A 495 7.18 5.67 16.59
C ALA A 495 8.13 6.41 15.62
N GLN A 496 8.81 7.47 16.08
CA GLN A 496 9.66 8.31 15.23
C GLN A 496 11.15 7.94 15.30
N ALA A 497 11.53 6.97 16.12
CA ALA A 497 12.95 6.66 16.35
C ALA A 497 13.75 6.43 15.05
N ALA A 498 13.23 5.65 14.12
CA ALA A 498 13.87 5.39 12.84
C ALA A 498 13.87 6.61 11.91
N ASN A 499 12.76 7.37 11.87
CA ASN A 499 12.65 8.57 11.04
C ASN A 499 13.60 9.67 11.51
N VAL A 500 13.73 9.85 12.82
CA VAL A 500 14.68 10.81 13.39
C VAL A 500 16.11 10.41 13.05
N LEU A 501 16.49 9.14 13.24
CA LEU A 501 17.82 8.67 12.87
C LEU A 501 18.12 8.93 11.39
N SER A 502 17.24 8.54 10.50
CA SER A 502 17.40 8.77 9.04
C SER A 502 17.51 10.27 8.71
N HIS A 503 16.75 11.11 9.41
CA HIS A 503 16.83 12.56 9.25
C HIS A 503 18.19 13.10 9.67
N LEU A 504 18.71 12.67 10.82
CA LEU A 504 20.04 13.07 11.30
C LEU A 504 21.14 12.61 10.35
N GLU A 505 21.09 11.37 9.87
CA GLU A 505 22.04 10.81 8.90
C GLU A 505 22.00 11.58 7.57
N TYR A 506 20.80 11.92 7.06
CA TYR A 506 20.66 12.72 5.84
C TYR A 506 21.40 14.06 5.95
N TYR A 507 21.21 14.77 7.06
CA TYR A 507 21.87 16.07 7.24
C TYR A 507 23.38 15.92 7.40
N LEU A 508 23.85 14.90 8.09
CA LEU A 508 25.30 14.67 8.26
C LEU A 508 25.98 14.21 6.97
N GLN A 509 25.35 13.33 6.21
CA GLN A 509 25.99 12.73 5.03
C GLN A 509 25.87 13.60 3.78
N ILE A 510 24.81 14.43 3.68
CA ILE A 510 24.48 15.14 2.43
C ILE A 510 24.55 16.66 2.60
N ILE A 511 23.97 17.22 3.67
CA ILE A 511 23.83 18.67 3.80
C ILE A 511 25.02 19.29 4.54
N TRP A 512 25.51 18.62 5.59
CA TRP A 512 26.64 19.10 6.42
C TRP A 512 27.75 18.04 6.54
N PRO A 513 28.32 17.57 5.42
CA PRO A 513 29.30 16.49 5.42
C PRO A 513 30.64 16.88 6.10
N ASP A 514 30.86 18.18 6.30
CA ASP A 514 32.09 18.71 6.92
C ASP A 514 32.06 18.61 8.47
N LEU A 515 30.90 18.31 9.09
CA LEU A 515 30.80 18.16 10.53
C LEU A 515 31.35 16.80 10.97
N ASN A 516 32.26 16.84 11.93
CA ASN A 516 32.81 15.62 12.53
C ASN A 516 31.90 15.10 13.65
N VAL A 517 30.86 14.39 13.26
CA VAL A 517 29.80 13.84 14.13
C VAL A 517 29.44 12.43 13.67
N ASN A 518 29.25 11.54 14.64
CA ASN A 518 28.71 10.21 14.45
C ASN A 518 27.38 10.09 15.20
N VAL A 519 26.38 9.51 14.57
CA VAL A 519 25.09 9.18 15.17
C VAL A 519 24.86 7.67 15.13
N VAL A 520 24.35 7.12 16.22
CA VAL A 520 24.07 5.69 16.30
C VAL A 520 22.83 5.44 17.15
N SER A 521 21.92 4.58 16.66
CA SER A 521 20.80 4.10 17.47
C SER A 521 21.29 3.18 18.58
N THR A 522 20.90 3.50 19.79
CA THR A 522 21.17 2.69 20.99
C THR A 522 19.87 2.23 21.66
N THR A 523 18.76 2.27 20.93
CA THR A 523 17.42 1.95 21.44
C THR A 523 17.36 0.57 22.08
N GLU A 524 17.90 -0.44 21.41
CA GLU A 524 17.90 -1.82 21.89
C GLU A 524 18.95 -2.12 22.96
N GLN A 525 19.91 -1.22 23.13
CA GLN A 525 21.01 -1.41 24.10
C GLN A 525 20.62 -1.04 25.52
N TRP A 526 19.54 -0.27 25.70
CA TRP A 526 19.10 0.26 26.98
C TRP A 526 17.68 -0.14 27.32
N ALA A 527 17.51 -0.87 28.43
CA ALA A 527 16.23 -0.98 29.12
C ALA A 527 16.00 0.27 29.97
N GLY A 528 14.79 0.82 29.91
CA GLY A 528 14.45 2.04 30.64
C GLY A 528 13.17 1.90 31.44
N ALA A 529 13.17 2.39 32.67
CA ALA A 529 12.00 2.49 33.54
C ALA A 529 11.82 3.92 34.02
N ALA A 530 10.58 4.45 33.94
CA ALA A 530 10.20 5.72 34.55
C ALA A 530 9.61 5.47 35.93
N LEU A 531 10.19 6.07 36.95
CA LEU A 531 9.73 6.07 38.33
C LEU A 531 9.15 7.45 38.65
N ALA A 532 7.83 7.51 38.89
CA ALA A 532 7.13 8.79 39.04
C ALA A 532 6.19 8.83 40.24
N GLY A 533 6.10 9.97 40.87
CA GLY A 533 5.23 10.23 42.01
C GLY A 533 5.95 10.83 43.22
N PRO A 534 5.24 11.35 44.23
CA PRO A 534 5.86 12.04 45.38
C PRO A 534 6.83 11.17 46.18
N LYS A 535 6.68 9.84 46.15
CA LYS A 535 7.58 8.88 46.83
C LYS A 535 8.72 8.36 45.95
N SER A 536 8.87 8.87 44.75
CA SER A 536 9.87 8.37 43.79
C SER A 536 11.31 8.60 44.27
N ARG A 537 11.61 9.68 44.98
CA ARG A 537 12.93 9.92 45.58
C ARG A 537 13.25 8.93 46.67
N ASP A 538 12.29 8.66 47.57
CA ASP A 538 12.48 7.71 48.67
C ASP A 538 12.87 6.31 48.13
N VAL A 539 12.21 5.88 47.02
CA VAL A 539 12.57 4.64 46.32
C VAL A 539 13.98 4.75 45.71
N LEU A 540 14.28 5.87 45.03
CA LEU A 540 15.55 6.08 44.35
C LEU A 540 16.73 6.04 45.30
N GLU A 541 16.61 6.64 46.49
CA GLU A 541 17.64 6.63 47.54
C GLU A 541 18.00 5.22 48.01
N LYS A 542 17.00 4.35 48.12
CA LYS A 542 17.24 2.95 48.48
C LYS A 542 17.76 2.10 47.32
N LEU A 543 17.42 2.44 46.08
CA LEU A 543 17.96 1.78 44.90
C LEU A 543 19.44 2.10 44.69
N PHE A 544 19.85 3.32 45.05
CA PHE A 544 21.22 3.84 44.84
C PHE A 544 21.85 4.40 46.11
N PRO A 545 22.06 3.55 47.13
CA PRO A 545 22.49 3.99 48.45
C PRO A 545 23.91 4.64 48.49
N LYS A 546 24.70 4.42 47.43
CA LYS A 546 26.02 5.02 47.25
C LYS A 546 26.00 6.34 46.48
N SER A 547 24.85 6.78 45.97
CA SER A 547 24.71 7.96 45.14
C SER A 547 23.91 9.03 45.86
N ASN A 548 24.34 10.27 45.78
CA ASN A 548 23.55 11.39 46.27
C ASN A 548 22.52 11.78 45.21
N VAL A 549 21.23 11.53 45.47
CA VAL A 549 20.11 11.82 44.59
C VAL A 549 19.22 12.95 45.13
N SER A 550 19.75 13.75 46.08
CA SER A 550 19.09 14.94 46.61
C SER A 550 18.76 15.95 45.50
N ASN A 551 17.93 16.93 45.85
CA ASN A 551 17.52 17.98 44.90
C ASN A 551 18.70 18.83 44.38
N GLU A 552 19.73 19.01 45.23
CA GLU A 552 20.94 19.75 44.94
C GLU A 552 21.88 18.95 44.04
N ALA A 553 22.08 17.67 44.34
CA ALA A 553 22.98 16.79 43.57
C ALA A 553 22.40 16.37 42.22
N LEU A 554 21.11 16.08 42.18
CA LEU A 554 20.39 15.72 40.98
C LEU A 554 19.17 16.64 40.79
N PRO A 555 19.37 17.92 40.39
CA PRO A 555 18.30 18.87 40.19
C PRO A 555 17.43 18.51 38.94
N PHE A 556 16.26 19.12 38.80
CA PHE A 556 15.42 18.95 37.63
C PHE A 556 16.21 19.11 36.33
N MET A 557 16.01 18.22 35.35
CA MET A 557 16.81 18.06 34.13
C MET A 557 18.28 17.69 34.40
N GLY A 558 18.58 17.11 35.57
CA GLY A 558 19.90 16.55 35.91
C GLY A 558 20.06 15.11 35.39
N TYR A 559 21.33 14.74 35.26
CA TYR A 559 21.78 13.40 34.88
C TYR A 559 22.98 13.00 35.75
N GLN A 560 23.01 11.72 36.12
CA GLN A 560 24.19 11.10 36.72
C GLN A 560 24.28 9.61 36.38
N GLU A 561 25.49 9.07 36.41
CA GLU A 561 25.75 7.64 36.39
C GLU A 561 25.77 7.09 37.82
N ALA A 562 25.28 5.88 38.00
CA ALA A 562 25.16 5.24 39.30
C ALA A 562 25.37 3.74 39.22
N ASP A 563 25.49 3.07 40.36
CA ASP A 563 25.61 1.63 40.46
C ASP A 563 24.34 1.05 41.08
N LEU A 564 23.61 0.23 40.29
CA LEU A 564 22.44 -0.50 40.76
C LEU A 564 22.84 -1.92 41.20
N PHE A 565 23.31 -2.05 42.45
CA PHE A 565 23.75 -3.35 43.01
C PHE A 565 24.76 -4.10 42.10
N GLY A 566 25.75 -3.37 41.56
CA GLY A 566 26.80 -3.91 40.69
C GLY A 566 26.51 -3.74 39.20
N VAL A 567 25.34 -3.22 38.82
CA VAL A 567 24.98 -2.94 37.44
C VAL A 567 25.11 -1.44 37.16
N PRO A 568 25.91 -1.03 36.15
CA PRO A 568 25.98 0.39 35.74
C PRO A 568 24.62 0.90 35.28
N ALA A 569 24.19 2.01 35.82
CA ALA A 569 22.90 2.64 35.54
C ALA A 569 23.08 4.13 35.22
N ARG A 570 22.14 4.65 34.41
CA ARG A 570 21.99 6.07 34.11
C ARG A 570 20.69 6.58 34.73
N ILE A 571 20.77 7.66 35.47
CA ILE A 571 19.61 8.30 36.12
C ILE A 571 19.41 9.68 35.48
N PHE A 572 18.23 9.89 34.92
CA PHE A 572 17.79 11.17 34.37
C PHE A 572 16.62 11.69 35.19
N ARG A 573 16.73 12.90 35.74
CA ARG A 573 15.60 13.52 36.42
C ARG A 573 14.75 14.31 35.42
N ILE A 574 13.86 13.60 34.79
CA ILE A 574 12.92 14.11 33.77
C ILE A 574 11.52 13.58 34.05
N SER A 575 10.49 14.32 33.66
CA SER A 575 9.09 13.96 33.96
C SER A 575 8.19 14.22 32.77
N PHE A 576 7.48 13.20 32.35
CA PHE A 576 6.37 13.32 31.41
C PHE A 576 4.99 13.26 32.12
N SER A 577 4.94 12.65 33.30
CA SER A 577 3.74 12.55 34.14
C SER A 577 3.35 13.85 34.86
N GLY A 578 4.29 14.81 34.94
CA GLY A 578 4.13 16.03 35.73
C GLY A 578 4.38 15.88 37.22
N GLU A 579 4.73 14.69 37.70
CA GLU A 579 5.17 14.46 39.09
C GLU A 579 6.70 14.50 39.19
N LEU A 580 7.22 14.48 40.41
CA LEU A 580 8.63 14.16 40.64
C LEU A 580 8.93 12.82 39.98
N ALA A 581 9.87 12.79 39.04
CA ALA A 581 10.10 11.56 38.28
C ALA A 581 11.57 11.41 37.86
N TYR A 582 11.95 10.16 37.66
CA TYR A 582 13.26 9.73 37.20
C TYR A 582 13.13 8.68 36.14
N GLU A 583 13.94 8.77 35.08
CA GLU A 583 14.14 7.65 34.15
C GLU A 583 15.45 6.97 34.48
N ILE A 584 15.39 5.66 34.69
CA ILE A 584 16.53 4.83 35.03
C ILE A 584 16.78 3.90 33.86
N ASN A 585 18.00 3.96 33.31
CA ASN A 585 18.39 3.12 32.18
C ASN A 585 19.58 2.23 32.61
N VAL A 586 19.45 0.92 32.28
CA VAL A 586 20.52 -0.07 32.37
C VAL A 586 20.71 -0.74 31.01
N GLN A 587 21.85 -1.42 30.81
CA GLN A 587 22.01 -2.25 29.63
C GLN A 587 20.85 -3.26 29.54
N SER A 588 20.36 -3.53 28.31
CA SER A 588 19.12 -4.30 28.08
C SER A 588 19.10 -5.64 28.81
N ASP A 589 20.23 -6.35 28.89
CA ASP A 589 20.34 -7.65 29.55
C ASP A 589 20.00 -7.59 31.06
N TYR A 590 20.14 -6.44 31.67
CA TYR A 590 19.82 -6.20 33.08
C TYR A 590 18.43 -5.58 33.28
N GLY A 591 17.63 -5.41 32.23
CA GLY A 591 16.33 -4.76 32.31
C GLY A 591 15.37 -5.45 33.27
N MET A 592 15.28 -6.77 33.23
CA MET A 592 14.44 -7.56 34.17
C MET A 592 14.91 -7.39 35.60
N PHE A 593 16.22 -7.49 35.85
CA PHE A 593 16.80 -7.28 37.18
C PHE A 593 16.49 -5.89 37.74
N MET A 594 16.68 -4.85 36.94
CA MET A 594 16.34 -3.48 37.33
C MET A 594 14.85 -3.38 37.71
N TRP A 595 13.96 -3.90 36.88
CA TRP A 595 12.52 -3.82 37.10
C TRP A 595 12.08 -4.53 38.39
N GLU A 596 12.55 -5.76 38.61
CA GLU A 596 12.24 -6.54 39.80
C GLU A 596 12.77 -5.86 41.08
N LYS A 597 14.00 -5.31 41.05
CA LYS A 597 14.55 -4.55 42.19
C LYS A 597 13.77 -3.26 42.49
N MET A 598 13.29 -2.59 41.45
CA MET A 598 12.44 -1.40 41.64
C MET A 598 11.08 -1.75 42.26
N ILE A 599 10.47 -2.85 41.85
CA ILE A 599 9.21 -3.35 42.44
C ILE A 599 9.46 -3.82 43.90
N GLU A 600 10.51 -4.59 44.15
CA GLU A 600 10.86 -5.12 45.47
C GLU A 600 11.05 -3.98 46.48
N ILE A 601 11.95 -3.04 46.20
CA ILE A 601 12.26 -1.93 47.08
C ILE A 601 11.12 -0.90 47.17
N GLY A 602 10.43 -0.67 46.05
CA GLY A 602 9.32 0.25 46.00
C GLY A 602 8.05 -0.22 46.69
N SER A 603 7.97 -1.51 47.04
CA SER A 603 6.77 -2.12 47.64
C SER A 603 6.39 -1.43 48.98
N GLU A 604 7.34 -1.08 49.79
CA GLU A 604 7.12 -0.36 51.06
C GLU A 604 6.59 1.07 50.88
N PHE A 605 6.80 1.67 49.70
CA PHE A 605 6.30 3.00 49.32
C PHE A 605 4.98 2.91 48.50
N GLY A 606 4.47 1.72 48.26
CA GLY A 606 3.26 1.46 47.50
C GLY A 606 3.43 1.63 46.00
N ILE A 607 4.58 1.21 45.47
CA ILE A 607 4.84 1.24 44.03
C ILE A 607 3.85 0.32 43.30
N GLN A 608 3.31 0.81 42.18
CA GLN A 608 2.51 0.02 41.26
C GLN A 608 2.97 0.25 39.82
N PRO A 609 2.92 -0.77 38.96
CA PRO A 609 3.15 -0.58 37.55
C PRO A 609 1.98 0.22 36.95
N TYR A 610 2.28 1.06 35.96
CA TYR A 610 1.27 1.78 35.20
C TYR A 610 1.57 1.73 33.68
N GLY A 611 0.50 1.69 32.90
CA GLY A 611 0.60 1.58 31.44
C GLY A 611 0.47 2.90 30.70
N THR A 612 0.42 2.81 29.37
CA THR A 612 0.36 3.98 28.49
C THR A 612 -0.93 4.79 28.65
N GLU A 613 -2.08 4.16 29.05
CA GLU A 613 -3.33 4.89 29.29
C GLU A 613 -3.26 5.79 30.52
N ALA A 614 -2.69 5.28 31.62
CA ALA A 614 -2.44 6.11 32.80
C ALA A 614 -1.42 7.21 32.51
N LEU A 615 -0.34 6.89 31.79
CA LEU A 615 0.65 7.89 31.37
C LEU A 615 -0.02 8.97 30.51
N SER A 616 -0.96 8.60 29.63
CA SER A 616 -1.72 9.55 28.81
C SER A 616 -2.62 10.45 29.69
N THR A 617 -3.31 9.90 30.67
CA THR A 617 -4.08 10.70 31.63
C THR A 617 -3.20 11.75 32.33
N LEU A 618 -2.06 11.32 32.88
CA LEU A 618 -1.14 12.18 33.62
C LEU A 618 -0.59 13.32 32.75
N ARG A 619 -0.17 13.03 31.49
CA ARG A 619 0.37 14.04 30.59
C ARG A 619 -0.70 15.02 30.09
N ILE A 620 -1.95 14.55 29.87
CA ILE A 620 -3.07 15.40 29.43
C ILE A 620 -3.38 16.43 30.51
N GLU A 621 -3.46 16.03 31.79
CA GLU A 621 -3.68 16.94 32.92
C GLU A 621 -2.61 18.05 33.00
N MET A 622 -1.37 17.76 32.60
CA MET A 622 -0.26 18.70 32.56
C MET A 622 -0.22 19.57 31.30
N GLY A 623 -1.04 19.24 30.29
CA GLY A 623 -0.97 19.90 28.99
C GLY A 623 0.26 19.53 28.16
N HIS A 624 0.93 18.44 28.50
CA HIS A 624 2.06 17.95 27.70
C HIS A 624 1.57 17.36 26.37
N VAL A 625 2.17 17.83 25.29
CA VAL A 625 1.82 17.38 23.92
C VAL A 625 2.38 16.01 23.61
N ALA A 626 1.70 15.28 22.76
CA ALA A 626 2.10 13.97 22.26
C ALA A 626 1.66 13.80 20.81
N GLY A 627 1.73 12.60 20.26
CA GLY A 627 1.38 12.31 18.87
C GLY A 627 0.09 12.93 18.35
N PRO A 628 -1.06 12.91 19.10
CA PRO A 628 -2.29 13.53 18.65
C PRO A 628 -2.22 15.05 18.43
N GLU A 629 -1.39 15.76 19.19
CA GLU A 629 -1.13 17.20 19.05
C GLU A 629 -0.01 17.50 18.05
N LEU A 630 0.89 16.53 17.81
CA LEU A 630 2.05 16.62 16.92
C LEU A 630 1.88 15.78 15.66
N ASP A 631 0.75 15.91 15.00
CA ASP A 631 0.32 15.08 13.87
C ASP A 631 0.91 15.49 12.51
N GLY A 632 1.94 16.35 12.51
CA GLY A 632 2.61 16.86 11.30
C GLY A 632 1.94 18.07 10.66
N ARG A 633 0.92 18.67 11.29
CA ARG A 633 0.21 19.87 10.83
C ARG A 633 0.37 21.06 11.78
N THR A 634 1.08 20.87 12.88
CA THR A 634 1.27 21.89 13.92
C THR A 634 2.69 22.43 13.90
N ILE A 635 2.81 23.74 14.14
CA ILE A 635 4.07 24.41 14.41
C ILE A 635 4.24 24.60 15.94
N PRO A 636 5.45 24.86 16.45
CA PRO A 636 5.65 25.02 17.90
C PRO A 636 4.69 26.02 18.58
N GLN A 637 4.36 27.11 17.88
CA GLN A 637 3.47 28.12 18.40
C GLN A 637 2.02 27.61 18.58
N ASP A 638 1.58 26.64 17.79
CA ASP A 638 0.24 26.07 17.90
C ASP A 638 0.05 25.27 19.18
N VAL A 639 1.12 24.69 19.68
CA VAL A 639 1.13 23.79 20.85
C VAL A 639 1.84 24.37 22.07
N SER A 640 1.95 25.69 22.15
CA SER A 640 2.53 26.44 23.27
C SER A 640 4.01 26.16 23.52
N LEU A 641 4.76 25.74 22.50
CA LEU A 641 6.22 25.52 22.54
C LEU A 641 7.00 26.69 21.91
N ASP A 642 6.39 27.85 21.73
CA ASP A 642 7.00 29.04 21.14
C ASP A 642 8.20 29.56 21.95
N GLY A 643 8.21 29.39 23.26
CA GLY A 643 9.35 29.71 24.12
C GLY A 643 10.62 28.90 23.83
N MET A 644 10.49 27.78 23.12
CA MET A 644 11.61 26.93 22.73
C MET A 644 12.21 27.29 21.36
N VAL A 645 11.56 28.18 20.61
CA VAL A 645 12.00 28.59 19.27
C VAL A 645 12.99 29.75 19.38
N SER A 646 14.26 29.49 19.14
CA SER A 646 15.32 30.52 19.22
C SER A 646 15.13 31.59 18.14
N LYS A 647 15.15 32.84 18.56
CA LYS A 647 15.20 34.00 17.66
C LYS A 647 16.61 34.26 17.11
N LYS A 648 17.66 33.82 17.82
CA LYS A 648 19.06 34.25 17.62
C LYS A 648 19.86 33.32 16.69
N LYS A 649 19.55 32.01 16.65
CA LYS A 649 20.32 31.04 15.87
C LYS A 649 19.52 30.57 14.66
N ASP A 650 20.17 29.98 13.68
CA ASP A 650 19.54 29.26 12.58
C ASP A 650 19.31 27.75 12.95
N PHE A 651 18.31 27.16 12.36
CA PHE A 651 17.95 25.75 12.53
C PHE A 651 17.02 25.27 11.43
N ILE A 652 16.88 23.95 11.28
CA ILE A 652 16.00 23.33 10.27
C ILE A 652 14.55 23.84 10.46
N GLY A 653 13.95 24.34 9.37
CA GLY A 653 12.57 24.85 9.37
C GLY A 653 12.39 26.30 9.81
N LYS A 654 13.41 26.98 10.33
CA LYS A 654 13.30 28.38 10.82
C LYS A 654 12.72 29.33 9.78
N ARG A 655 13.24 29.29 8.54
CA ARG A 655 12.77 30.13 7.44
C ARG A 655 11.28 29.95 7.17
N SER A 656 10.80 28.71 7.25
CA SER A 656 9.40 28.39 7.00
C SER A 656 8.45 28.93 8.06
N LEU A 657 8.91 29.10 9.30
CA LEU A 657 8.10 29.71 10.37
C LEU A 657 7.73 31.19 10.09
N SER A 658 8.43 31.86 9.18
CA SER A 658 8.10 33.24 8.76
C SER A 658 7.03 33.36 7.67
N LYS A 659 6.44 32.24 7.21
CA LYS A 659 5.36 32.25 6.23
C LYS A 659 4.13 32.99 6.76
N LEU A 660 3.46 33.79 5.92
CA LEU A 660 2.26 34.56 6.29
C LEU A 660 1.16 33.69 6.93
N ALA A 661 0.99 32.45 6.47
CA ALA A 661 0.02 31.51 7.04
C ALA A 661 0.33 31.12 8.49
N PHE A 662 1.59 31.26 8.94
CA PHE A 662 2.02 30.93 10.32
C PHE A 662 2.03 32.14 11.26
N SER A 663 1.98 33.35 10.72
CA SER A 663 1.96 34.61 11.49
C SER A 663 0.55 35.20 11.68
N GLN A 664 -0.51 34.51 11.22
CA GLN A 664 -1.89 34.96 11.41
C GLN A 664 -2.26 35.00 12.90
N SER A 665 -2.91 36.06 13.33
CA SER A 665 -3.29 36.29 14.73
C SER A 665 -4.33 35.29 15.24
N ASP A 666 -5.20 34.83 14.35
CA ASP A 666 -6.28 33.86 14.62
C ASP A 666 -5.88 32.38 14.40
N ARG A 667 -4.56 32.15 14.32
CA ARG A 667 -4.05 30.80 14.14
C ARG A 667 -4.46 29.88 15.31
N GLN A 668 -4.60 28.59 14.99
CA GLN A 668 -4.94 27.55 15.98
C GLN A 668 -3.94 27.51 17.16
N LYS A 669 -4.47 27.22 18.35
CA LYS A 669 -3.69 27.07 19.59
C LYS A 669 -4.22 25.89 20.39
N ILE A 670 -3.33 25.26 21.13
CA ILE A 670 -3.72 24.24 22.11
C ILE A 670 -4.46 24.90 23.28
N VAL A 671 -5.58 24.30 23.69
CA VAL A 671 -6.41 24.70 24.81
C VAL A 671 -6.87 23.49 25.59
N GLY A 672 -7.33 23.71 26.83
CA GLY A 672 -8.08 22.73 27.61
C GLY A 672 -9.56 22.88 27.40
N LEU A 673 -10.32 21.80 27.54
CA LEU A 673 -11.78 21.77 27.50
C LEU A 673 -12.32 21.01 28.70
N ILE A 674 -13.36 21.56 29.32
CA ILE A 674 -14.12 20.88 30.35
C ILE A 674 -15.59 20.88 29.93
N PRO A 675 -16.32 19.74 30.02
CA PRO A 675 -17.74 19.72 29.77
C PRO A 675 -18.47 20.52 30.85
N THR A 676 -19.48 21.28 30.48
CA THR A 676 -20.23 22.16 31.45
C THR A 676 -20.93 21.39 32.55
N ASP A 677 -21.31 20.14 32.29
CA ASP A 677 -21.92 19.23 33.28
C ASP A 677 -20.89 18.56 34.22
N ARG A 678 -19.57 18.71 33.91
CA ARG A 678 -18.45 18.11 34.66
C ARG A 678 -18.48 16.57 34.76
N LYS A 679 -19.30 15.91 33.93
CA LYS A 679 -19.53 14.44 33.99
C LYS A 679 -19.32 13.73 32.66
N THR A 680 -19.74 14.35 31.57
CA THR A 680 -19.76 13.70 30.27
C THR A 680 -18.39 13.74 29.62
N SER A 681 -17.77 12.58 29.37
CA SER A 681 -16.48 12.51 28.66
C SER A 681 -16.61 12.98 27.22
N ILE A 682 -15.68 13.80 26.78
CA ILE A 682 -15.63 14.35 25.41
C ILE A 682 -14.87 13.36 24.53
N PRO A 683 -15.48 12.82 23.45
CA PRO A 683 -14.77 11.92 22.56
C PRO A 683 -13.65 12.60 21.80
N GLU A 684 -12.49 11.95 21.71
CA GLU A 684 -11.40 12.37 20.83
C GLU A 684 -11.88 12.46 19.37
N GLY A 685 -11.35 13.43 18.61
CA GLY A 685 -11.75 13.73 17.25
C GLY A 685 -13.05 14.53 17.14
N SER A 686 -13.74 14.85 18.24
CA SER A 686 -14.93 15.72 18.20
C SER A 686 -14.58 17.09 17.63
N HIS A 687 -15.43 17.61 16.75
CA HIS A 687 -15.28 18.94 16.17
C HIS A 687 -15.77 20.01 17.14
N LEU A 688 -15.06 21.12 17.21
CA LEU A 688 -15.47 22.28 18.01
C LEU A 688 -16.20 23.27 17.14
N VAL A 689 -17.43 23.60 17.50
CA VAL A 689 -18.32 24.48 16.74
C VAL A 689 -19.02 25.49 17.68
N ILE A 690 -19.43 26.63 17.15
CA ILE A 690 -20.21 27.64 17.90
C ILE A 690 -21.67 27.21 17.98
N ASP A 691 -22.25 26.79 16.88
CA ASP A 691 -23.66 26.36 16.78
C ASP A 691 -23.73 24.87 16.43
N LYS A 692 -24.27 24.08 17.36
CA LYS A 692 -24.45 22.64 17.17
C LYS A 692 -25.48 22.27 16.08
N ASN A 693 -26.37 23.21 15.74
CA ASN A 693 -27.48 23.02 14.80
C ASN A 693 -27.17 23.63 13.40
N ALA A 694 -25.98 24.18 13.19
CA ALA A 694 -25.59 24.73 11.90
C ALA A 694 -25.68 23.69 10.78
N LYS A 695 -26.16 24.14 9.60
CA LYS A 695 -26.23 23.26 8.41
C LYS A 695 -24.84 22.76 8.01
N LEU A 696 -24.78 21.54 7.53
CA LEU A 696 -23.55 20.96 6.99
C LEU A 696 -23.18 21.60 5.63
N PRO A 697 -21.89 21.86 5.38
CA PRO A 697 -20.76 21.62 6.29
C PRO A 697 -20.71 22.66 7.43
N ASN A 698 -20.82 22.21 8.68
CA ASN A 698 -20.73 23.08 9.84
C ASN A 698 -19.30 23.64 9.97
N PRO A 699 -19.11 24.97 10.06
CA PRO A 699 -17.78 25.56 10.19
C PRO A 699 -17.14 25.15 11.52
N LYS A 700 -16.15 24.27 11.45
CA LYS A 700 -15.39 23.87 12.62
C LYS A 700 -14.32 24.90 12.98
N LEU A 701 -14.19 25.23 14.25
CA LEU A 701 -13.11 26.05 14.79
C LEU A 701 -11.88 25.22 15.18
N GLY A 702 -12.06 23.92 15.40
CA GLY A 702 -10.99 23.05 15.85
C GLY A 702 -11.47 21.63 16.11
N HIS A 703 -10.65 20.86 16.82
CA HIS A 703 -10.98 19.48 17.20
C HIS A 703 -10.34 19.10 18.54
N VAL A 704 -10.96 18.14 19.20
CA VAL A 704 -10.42 17.51 20.42
C VAL A 704 -9.33 16.55 20.02
N SER A 705 -8.10 16.75 20.53
CA SER A 705 -6.94 15.92 20.23
C SER A 705 -6.77 14.75 21.21
N SER A 706 -6.96 15.01 22.50
CA SER A 706 -6.79 14.02 23.56
C SER A 706 -7.81 14.22 24.66
N SER A 707 -8.25 13.13 25.31
CA SER A 707 -9.25 13.18 26.36
C SER A 707 -8.90 12.24 27.52
N CYS A 708 -9.16 12.64 28.73
CA CYS A 708 -8.98 11.81 29.92
C CYS A 708 -10.08 12.08 30.97
N TRP A 709 -10.14 11.21 31.96
CA TRP A 709 -10.74 11.52 33.25
C TRP A 709 -9.65 12.03 34.19
N SER A 710 -9.68 13.31 34.54
CA SER A 710 -8.72 13.85 35.49
C SER A 710 -8.88 13.19 36.86
N VAL A 711 -7.84 12.49 37.29
CA VAL A 711 -7.85 11.83 38.62
C VAL A 711 -7.63 12.83 39.76
N GLU A 712 -6.98 13.95 39.48
CA GLU A 712 -6.76 15.04 40.42
C GLU A 712 -8.06 15.83 40.70
N ASN A 713 -8.76 16.22 39.63
CA ASN A 713 -9.93 17.08 39.71
C ASN A 713 -11.25 16.29 39.66
N ASN A 714 -11.20 14.97 39.54
CA ASN A 714 -12.33 14.05 39.48
C ASN A 714 -13.42 14.45 38.46
N ASN A 715 -13.04 14.85 37.27
CA ASN A 715 -13.91 15.19 36.15
C ASN A 715 -13.25 14.98 34.80
N PRO A 716 -14.02 14.94 33.69
CA PRO A 716 -13.45 14.87 32.35
C PRO A 716 -12.67 16.13 32.00
N PHE A 717 -11.53 15.93 31.34
CA PHE A 717 -10.70 16.98 30.78
C PHE A 717 -10.17 16.58 29.42
N SER A 718 -10.03 17.53 28.50
CA SER A 718 -9.51 17.27 27.16
C SER A 718 -8.58 18.35 26.67
N LEU A 719 -7.62 17.97 25.85
CA LEU A 719 -6.83 18.90 25.04
C LEU A 719 -7.48 19.05 23.67
N ALA A 720 -7.37 20.24 23.10
CA ALA A 720 -7.91 20.54 21.79
C ALA A 720 -7.03 21.54 21.04
N ILE A 721 -7.00 21.44 19.72
CA ILE A 721 -6.41 22.43 18.84
C ILE A 721 -7.54 23.32 18.33
N LEU A 722 -7.54 24.59 18.71
CA LEU A 722 -8.64 25.51 18.50
C LEU A 722 -8.17 26.81 17.82
N LYS A 723 -8.84 27.22 16.74
CA LYS A 723 -8.63 28.51 16.06
C LYS A 723 -8.79 29.65 17.07
N ASP A 724 -7.82 30.56 17.10
CA ASP A 724 -7.75 31.70 18.02
C ASP A 724 -7.86 31.29 19.51
N GLY A 725 -7.33 30.10 19.86
CA GLY A 725 -7.59 29.45 21.14
C GLY A 725 -7.29 30.29 22.36
N LYS A 726 -6.24 31.15 22.34
CA LYS A 726 -5.93 32.06 23.50
C LYS A 726 -7.08 33.02 23.81
N ASN A 727 -7.72 33.60 22.80
CA ASN A 727 -8.83 34.54 22.95
C ASN A 727 -10.18 33.84 23.17
N MET A 728 -10.19 32.51 23.10
CA MET A 728 -11.36 31.69 23.37
C MET A 728 -11.46 31.18 24.81
N ILE A 729 -10.43 31.37 25.63
CA ILE A 729 -10.47 30.98 27.05
C ILE A 729 -11.62 31.69 27.78
N GLY A 730 -12.39 30.94 28.56
CA GLY A 730 -13.60 31.35 29.24
C GLY A 730 -14.88 31.33 28.39
N LYS A 731 -14.78 31.03 27.09
CA LYS A 731 -15.95 30.92 26.20
C LYS A 731 -16.48 29.50 26.16
N LYS A 732 -17.77 29.38 25.82
CA LYS A 732 -18.46 28.12 25.64
C LYS A 732 -18.57 27.76 24.16
N LEU A 733 -18.37 26.49 23.85
CA LEU A 733 -18.47 25.89 22.52
C LEU A 733 -19.22 24.55 22.61
N PHE A 734 -19.48 23.95 21.47
CA PHE A 734 -19.98 22.57 21.40
C PHE A 734 -18.93 21.65 20.80
N ALA A 735 -18.62 20.56 21.52
CA ALA A 735 -17.88 19.43 21.00
C ALA A 735 -18.88 18.47 20.36
N VAL A 736 -18.84 18.34 19.04
CA VAL A 736 -19.79 17.51 18.27
C VAL A 736 -19.09 16.33 17.61
N SER A 737 -19.70 15.15 17.75
CA SER A 737 -19.25 13.92 17.05
C SER A 737 -20.44 13.33 16.29
N PRO A 738 -20.60 13.66 14.99
CA PRO A 738 -21.73 13.18 14.20
C PRO A 738 -21.83 11.65 14.13
N LEU A 739 -20.69 10.96 14.04
CA LEU A 739 -20.63 9.50 13.98
C LEU A 739 -21.16 8.82 15.25
N LYS A 740 -21.04 9.49 16.40
CA LYS A 740 -21.54 8.99 17.69
C LYS A 740 -22.86 9.63 18.09
N ASN A 741 -23.38 10.53 17.28
CA ASN A 741 -24.56 11.35 17.58
C ASN A 741 -24.48 12.07 18.95
N ILE A 742 -23.31 12.69 19.21
CA ILE A 742 -23.00 13.36 20.48
C ILE A 742 -22.79 14.85 20.21
N SER A 743 -23.33 15.67 21.11
CA SER A 743 -23.12 17.12 21.20
C SER A 743 -23.01 17.52 22.68
N ILE A 744 -21.82 17.98 23.09
CA ILE A 744 -21.51 18.33 24.48
C ILE A 744 -21.15 19.80 24.54
N GLU A 745 -21.79 20.57 25.42
CA GLU A 745 -21.37 21.95 25.71
C GLU A 745 -20.08 21.91 26.54
N VAL A 746 -19.06 22.65 26.11
CA VAL A 746 -17.75 22.68 26.76
C VAL A 746 -17.30 24.09 27.03
N GLU A 747 -16.60 24.30 28.11
CA GLU A 747 -15.91 25.54 28.45
C GLU A 747 -14.44 25.43 28.02
N VAL A 748 -13.90 26.45 27.35
CA VAL A 748 -12.50 26.55 26.96
C VAL A 748 -11.69 27.09 28.12
N ILE A 749 -10.66 26.36 28.53
CA ILE A 749 -9.75 26.74 29.63
C ILE A 749 -8.29 26.61 29.20
N SER A 750 -7.36 26.90 30.13
CA SER A 750 -5.92 26.62 29.92
C SER A 750 -5.69 25.13 29.62
N SER A 751 -4.72 24.85 28.73
CA SER A 751 -4.26 23.47 28.47
C SER A 751 -3.57 22.83 29.68
N HIS A 752 -3.03 23.62 30.60
CA HIS A 752 -2.46 23.15 31.87
C HIS A 752 -3.57 23.09 32.90
N TYR A 753 -3.97 21.89 33.33
CA TYR A 753 -5.09 21.67 34.24
C TYR A 753 -4.66 21.37 35.67
N VAL A 754 -3.44 20.84 35.82
CA VAL A 754 -2.82 20.50 37.11
C VAL A 754 -1.44 21.12 37.18
N ASP A 755 -1.03 21.58 38.38
CA ASP A 755 0.31 22.12 38.68
C ASP A 755 0.83 23.19 37.69
N HIS A 756 0.05 24.25 37.50
CA HIS A 756 0.37 25.34 36.54
C HIS A 756 1.79 25.94 36.68
N GLU A 757 2.35 25.89 37.85
CA GLU A 757 3.70 26.44 38.15
C GLU A 757 4.83 25.40 38.03
N GLY A 758 4.49 24.13 37.81
CA GLY A 758 5.46 23.03 37.74
C GLY A 758 6.24 22.84 39.06
N LYS A 759 5.58 22.96 40.20
CA LYS A 759 6.20 22.77 41.52
C LYS A 759 6.52 21.30 41.78
N ARG A 760 5.61 20.38 41.35
CA ARG A 760 5.78 18.94 41.59
C ARG A 760 7.02 18.37 40.92
N VAL A 761 7.30 18.75 39.67
CA VAL A 761 8.48 18.27 38.95
C VAL A 761 9.81 18.80 39.55
N ARG A 762 9.75 19.88 40.33
CA ARG A 762 10.93 20.52 40.94
C ARG A 762 11.08 20.23 42.43
N SER A 763 10.14 19.51 43.07
CA SER A 763 10.16 19.15 44.49
C SER A 763 11.29 18.23 44.88
#